data_7dc5f248ff477044197aabbf23ca732d
#
_entry.id   7dc5f248ff477044197aabbf23ca732d
#
_cell.length_a   1.000
_cell.length_b   1.000
_cell.length_c   1.000
_cell.angle_alpha   90.00
_cell.angle_beta   90.00
_cell.angle_gamma   90.00
#
_symmetry.space_group_name_H-M   'P 1'
#
loop_
_entity.id
_entity.type
_entity.pdbx_description
1 polymer ?
#
loop_
_entity_poly.entity_id
_entity_poly.type
_entity_poly.pdbx_seq_one_letter_code
_entity_poly.pdbx_strand_id
1 'polypeptide(L)'
;MKNKYHIFFTGMLSIAFFMGATVDTKAQDSIAVVSRVNIEHLKAMPDLQLSNTLQGQAAGLIVIPNTGGIGYANSTFYVRGQHSNGTNKAIVIIDGIERPIDDILPEEIESIEVLKDASAKILYGAQATNGVILVRTKRGQAGKRVIRFGAEYGVQPVTRLPEYLDSYNYATLFNEACVNDGLLPLYSDADLQGYRNSTGVNDLLHPNVDYYKEFLRSSSTFRKATLELSGGNARAKYAVTVGYTGSSGLEKVGDRSDLNRVNARGNLDIRITDFLSASADVAARVEKKDWGAKDGGGMFSEISTLRPNEYPFMISAEDIHGHNGIAADETSLLFGASSRKSSNLYSDMLYGGNTSERYVNSQTNLGLNFDLNEFVEGLAAEAYITFDNYSYLRQQLRNDYPTYSIDRYLNAAGDEEIRFTERKKLNLPKKQSIASNSTYRYFGWNARVKYNRSFGLHDMGANAAFRYTAEEATGSSQDLKEGNFTFRANYAYNKRYMLEATLAAMGSNRFQGDNKYFFAHSVGGAWIISNESFLKDMKAVNLLKMKVSYGHLGYAGDTDFFLHRTNWRQGDKEEFKPSTGANTTDLIRLGNPDLKWEYSNELNIGIEGRFLNNRLSGEVNYFRELRKNIIGINSAKYATIGGNFIPSENIGEVLNQGIDACVNWNDKVGEDFTYNLGLNITFTKNKLRKTNELSNIEDYRKSIGQPTSAIFGWQSQGLFGKDVAIAGHPFQSFGNYQVGDIAYADLNNDGMVDNNDQTRIGQSFPKTTLGVDVTLNYKGFGLYILGTATTGVT
;
A
#
# COMPACT_ATOMS: atom_id res chain seq x y z
N MET A 1 -42.63 -1.55 37.93
CA MET A 1 -42.84 -1.87 36.50
C MET A 1 -41.48 -2.26 35.90
N LYS A 2 -41.32 -3.52 35.60
CA LYS A 2 -40.06 -4.08 35.08
C LYS A 2 -40.10 -4.04 33.57
N ASN A 3 -39.24 -3.28 32.92
CA ASN A 3 -39.04 -3.38 31.47
C ASN A 3 -37.91 -4.36 31.21
N LYS A 4 -38.23 -5.51 30.67
CA LYS A 4 -37.30 -6.50 30.12
C LYS A 4 -36.92 -6.07 28.70
N TYR A 5 -35.62 -5.75 28.49
CA TYR A 5 -35.04 -5.70 27.15
C TYR A 5 -34.61 -7.12 26.77
N HIS A 6 -35.39 -7.76 25.90
CA HIS A 6 -34.98 -8.99 25.22
C HIS A 6 -34.07 -8.62 24.04
N ILE A 7 -32.78 -8.94 24.17
CA ILE A 7 -31.87 -8.99 23.02
C ILE A 7 -32.10 -10.34 22.36
N PHE A 8 -32.80 -10.32 21.22
CA PHE A 8 -32.93 -11.49 20.36
C PHE A 8 -31.69 -11.64 19.50
N PHE A 9 -30.86 -12.65 19.80
CA PHE A 9 -29.93 -13.25 18.85
C PHE A 9 -30.76 -14.15 17.92
N THR A 10 -31.27 -13.60 16.84
CA THR A 10 -31.79 -14.38 15.71
C THR A 10 -30.72 -14.38 14.62
N GLY A 11 -30.11 -15.54 14.46
CA GLY A 11 -29.38 -15.87 13.23
C GLY A 11 -30.36 -15.89 12.06
N MET A 12 -30.61 -14.74 11.43
CA MET A 12 -31.36 -14.66 10.19
C MET A 12 -30.48 -14.93 9.01
N LEU A 13 -30.78 -16.00 8.32
CA LEU A 13 -30.35 -16.28 6.95
C LEU A 13 -30.91 -15.17 6.04
N SER A 14 -30.14 -14.14 5.79
CA SER A 14 -30.54 -13.09 4.84
C SER A 14 -30.13 -13.53 3.44
N ILE A 15 -31.11 -13.90 2.63
CA ILE A 15 -30.95 -13.96 1.17
C ILE A 15 -30.85 -12.52 0.70
N ALA A 16 -29.65 -12.01 0.57
CA ALA A 16 -29.39 -10.69 0.04
C ALA A 16 -29.20 -10.78 -1.47
N PHE A 17 -30.03 -10.10 -2.21
CA PHE A 17 -29.86 -9.84 -3.64
C PHE A 17 -28.74 -8.82 -3.82
N PHE A 18 -27.65 -9.16 -4.52
CA PHE A 18 -26.45 -8.36 -4.58
C PHE A 18 -26.13 -7.84 -5.97
N MET A 19 -25.84 -6.58 -6.01
CA MET A 19 -25.05 -5.98 -7.06
C MET A 19 -23.55 -6.19 -6.77
N GLY A 20 -22.88 -6.72 -7.71
CA GLY A 20 -21.47 -7.03 -7.67
C GLY A 20 -21.23 -8.49 -8.06
N ALA A 21 -20.06 -8.80 -8.59
CA ALA A 21 -19.69 -10.17 -8.90
C ALA A 21 -19.66 -10.99 -7.59
N THR A 22 -20.82 -11.38 -7.11
CA THR A 22 -20.95 -12.23 -5.95
C THR A 22 -20.54 -13.64 -6.34
N VAL A 23 -19.56 -14.16 -5.66
CA VAL A 23 -19.51 -15.59 -5.40
C VAL A 23 -20.67 -15.84 -4.44
N ASP A 24 -21.89 -15.93 -5.00
CA ASP A 24 -23.13 -16.11 -4.27
C ASP A 24 -23.29 -17.59 -3.95
N THR A 25 -22.49 -18.04 -3.00
CA THR A 25 -22.63 -19.37 -2.45
C THR A 25 -22.62 -19.22 -0.95
N LYS A 26 -23.59 -19.85 -0.28
CA LYS A 26 -23.42 -20.15 1.14
C LYS A 26 -22.02 -20.70 1.34
N ALA A 27 -21.30 -20.31 2.39
CA ALA A 27 -19.90 -20.72 2.60
C ALA A 27 -19.68 -22.25 2.49
N GLN A 28 -20.74 -23.05 2.67
CA GLN A 28 -20.73 -24.48 2.45
C GLN A 28 -20.63 -24.92 0.98
N ASP A 29 -21.10 -24.08 0.03
CA ASP A 29 -21.28 -24.43 -1.37
C ASP A 29 -20.24 -23.81 -2.31
N SER A 30 -19.17 -23.17 -1.78
CA SER A 30 -18.09 -22.57 -2.58
C SER A 30 -16.85 -23.46 -2.64
N ILE A 31 -16.28 -23.60 -3.85
CA ILE A 31 -14.96 -24.20 -4.07
C ILE A 31 -13.86 -23.15 -3.88
N ALA A 32 -14.19 -21.88 -4.12
CA ALA A 32 -13.26 -20.76 -4.03
C ALA A 32 -12.59 -20.67 -2.65
N VAL A 33 -11.32 -20.30 -2.65
CA VAL A 33 -10.53 -20.08 -1.43
C VAL A 33 -10.59 -18.63 -1.03
N VAL A 34 -11.33 -18.35 0.04
CA VAL A 34 -11.64 -16.99 0.49
C VAL A 34 -11.37 -16.86 1.98
N SER A 35 -10.61 -15.84 2.39
CA SER A 35 -10.51 -15.44 3.80
C SER A 35 -11.43 -14.26 4.07
N ARG A 36 -12.13 -14.30 5.20
CA ARG A 36 -13.05 -13.23 5.63
C ARG A 36 -12.46 -12.44 6.77
N VAL A 37 -12.68 -11.11 6.72
CA VAL A 37 -12.27 -10.18 7.78
C VAL A 37 -13.46 -9.90 8.68
N ASN A 38 -13.24 -9.86 9.98
CA ASN A 38 -14.25 -9.46 10.94
C ASN A 38 -14.37 -7.92 10.98
N ILE A 39 -15.49 -7.39 10.53
CA ILE A 39 -15.73 -5.94 10.41
C ILE A 39 -15.77 -5.24 11.78
N GLU A 40 -16.23 -5.92 12.84
CA GLU A 40 -16.26 -5.33 14.19
C GLU A 40 -14.84 -5.08 14.74
N HIS A 41 -13.85 -5.91 14.35
CA HIS A 41 -12.45 -5.67 14.67
C HIS A 41 -11.93 -4.38 14.03
N LEU A 42 -12.31 -4.10 12.77
CA LEU A 42 -11.89 -2.88 12.06
C LEU A 42 -12.47 -1.62 12.70
N LYS A 43 -13.72 -1.67 13.16
CA LYS A 43 -14.37 -0.55 13.86
C LYS A 43 -13.73 -0.26 15.21
N ALA A 44 -13.17 -1.28 15.87
CA ALA A 44 -12.51 -1.13 17.17
C ALA A 44 -11.12 -0.48 17.07
N MET A 45 -10.54 -0.38 15.86
CA MET A 45 -9.21 0.19 15.65
C MET A 45 -9.30 1.68 15.28
N PRO A 46 -8.70 2.58 16.07
CA PRO A 46 -8.72 4.02 15.83
C PRO A 46 -7.65 4.44 14.81
N ASP A 47 -7.74 3.95 13.57
CA ASP A 47 -6.86 4.36 12.47
C ASP A 47 -7.62 5.22 11.45
N LEU A 48 -6.93 6.20 10.87
CA LEU A 48 -7.44 7.06 9.80
C LEU A 48 -7.63 6.33 8.49
N GLN A 49 -6.75 5.37 8.22
CA GLN A 49 -6.70 4.63 6.98
C GLN A 49 -7.20 3.21 7.23
N LEU A 50 -8.31 2.88 6.59
CA LEU A 50 -8.90 1.54 6.69
C LEU A 50 -7.91 0.45 6.23
N SER A 51 -7.04 0.77 5.27
CA SER A 51 -6.02 -0.15 4.78
C SER A 51 -5.10 -0.67 5.88
N ASN A 52 -4.74 0.16 6.89
CA ASN A 52 -3.86 -0.24 7.99
C ASN A 52 -4.54 -1.24 8.94
N THR A 53 -5.85 -1.12 9.12
CA THR A 53 -6.61 -1.99 10.04
C THR A 53 -6.73 -3.44 9.56
N LEU A 54 -6.39 -3.71 8.30
CA LEU A 54 -6.42 -5.06 7.72
C LEU A 54 -5.19 -5.92 8.06
N GLN A 55 -4.17 -5.34 8.68
CA GLN A 55 -2.95 -6.07 9.03
C GLN A 55 -3.25 -7.23 10.00
N GLY A 56 -2.86 -8.45 9.65
CA GLY A 56 -3.07 -9.65 10.47
C GLY A 56 -4.50 -10.19 10.51
N GLN A 57 -5.48 -9.54 9.86
CA GLN A 57 -6.90 -9.90 9.94
C GLN A 57 -7.31 -11.09 9.07
N ALA A 58 -6.52 -11.45 8.07
CA ALA A 58 -6.88 -12.52 7.14
C ALA A 58 -5.68 -13.35 6.71
N ALA A 59 -5.81 -14.68 6.74
CA ALA A 59 -4.79 -15.58 6.21
C ALA A 59 -4.65 -15.43 4.69
N GLY A 60 -3.41 -15.34 4.21
CA GLY A 60 -3.08 -15.09 2.81
C GLY A 60 -2.98 -13.61 2.44
N LEU A 61 -3.39 -12.68 3.32
CA LEU A 61 -3.25 -11.24 3.12
C LEU A 61 -1.99 -10.72 3.85
N ILE A 62 -1.09 -10.11 3.11
CA ILE A 62 0.09 -9.42 3.62
C ILE A 62 -0.13 -7.94 3.43
N VAL A 63 -0.11 -7.19 4.52
CA VAL A 63 -0.33 -5.75 4.56
C VAL A 63 0.98 -5.07 4.95
N ILE A 64 1.48 -4.20 4.09
CA ILE A 64 2.72 -3.44 4.35
C ILE A 64 2.34 -1.97 4.45
N PRO A 65 2.41 -1.39 5.66
CA PRO A 65 2.18 0.04 5.85
C PRO A 65 3.25 0.87 5.12
N ASN A 66 2.82 1.90 4.42
CA ASN A 66 3.71 2.88 3.84
C ASN A 66 4.05 3.95 4.89
N THR A 67 5.22 4.56 4.76
CA THR A 67 5.61 5.72 5.56
C THR A 67 5.00 6.98 4.97
N GLY A 68 4.64 7.94 5.82
CA GLY A 68 4.10 9.22 5.36
C GLY A 68 3.53 10.06 6.50
N GLY A 69 3.23 11.31 6.19
CA GLY A 69 2.50 12.21 7.08
C GLY A 69 1.01 11.84 7.18
N ILE A 70 0.24 12.68 7.86
CA ILE A 70 -1.20 12.48 8.06
C ILE A 70 -1.91 12.27 6.71
N GLY A 71 -2.66 11.17 6.61
CA GLY A 71 -3.45 10.82 5.43
C GLY A 71 -2.65 10.33 4.22
N TYR A 72 -1.34 10.07 4.37
CA TYR A 72 -0.50 9.44 3.35
C TYR A 72 0.02 8.05 3.74
N ALA A 73 -0.05 7.70 5.02
CA ALA A 73 0.41 6.42 5.56
C ALA A 73 -0.62 5.29 5.30
N ASN A 74 -1.05 5.09 4.05
CA ASN A 74 -1.88 3.97 3.65
C ASN A 74 -1.05 2.69 3.50
N SER A 75 -1.70 1.53 3.51
CA SER A 75 -1.02 0.24 3.32
C SER A 75 -1.11 -0.27 1.89
N THR A 76 -0.09 -1.02 1.49
CA THR A 76 -0.09 -1.81 0.26
C THR A 76 -0.44 -3.26 0.57
N PHE A 77 -1.29 -3.86 -0.26
CA PHE A 77 -1.79 -5.21 -0.09
C PHE A 77 -1.11 -6.19 -1.05
N TYR A 78 -0.76 -7.34 -0.51
CA TYR A 78 -0.26 -8.49 -1.28
C TYR A 78 -1.04 -9.73 -0.87
N VAL A 79 -1.54 -10.48 -1.83
CA VAL A 79 -2.20 -11.77 -1.57
C VAL A 79 -1.22 -12.89 -1.85
N ARG A 80 -0.86 -13.67 -0.80
CA ARG A 80 0.09 -14.79 -0.89
C ARG A 80 1.50 -14.41 -1.33
N GLY A 81 1.88 -13.12 -1.23
CA GLY A 81 3.25 -12.68 -1.47
C GLY A 81 3.53 -12.05 -2.84
N GLN A 82 4.75 -12.27 -3.35
CA GLN A 82 5.20 -11.72 -4.61
C GLN A 82 5.21 -12.79 -5.70
N HIS A 83 4.56 -12.50 -6.82
CA HIS A 83 4.35 -13.40 -7.96
C HIS A 83 5.16 -12.99 -9.20
N SER A 84 5.66 -11.75 -9.20
CA SER A 84 6.37 -11.13 -10.32
C SER A 84 7.57 -10.33 -9.80
N ASN A 85 8.51 -10.02 -10.66
CA ASN A 85 9.53 -9.01 -10.42
C ASN A 85 9.07 -7.59 -10.79
N GLY A 86 7.82 -7.44 -11.29
CA GLY A 86 7.09 -6.18 -11.44
C GLY A 86 6.16 -5.91 -10.26
N THR A 87 5.01 -5.26 -10.51
CA THR A 87 3.99 -5.00 -9.48
C THR A 87 3.32 -6.28 -9.00
N ASN A 88 3.14 -6.38 -7.70
CA ASN A 88 2.51 -7.50 -7.03
C ASN A 88 1.29 -7.10 -6.19
N LYS A 89 0.85 -5.83 -6.31
CA LYS A 89 -0.26 -5.28 -5.51
C LYS A 89 -1.56 -5.96 -5.86
N ALA A 90 -2.30 -6.37 -4.83
CA ALA A 90 -3.67 -6.83 -4.97
C ALA A 90 -4.60 -5.65 -5.27
N ILE A 91 -5.66 -5.90 -6.05
CA ILE A 91 -6.69 -4.90 -6.31
C ILE A 91 -7.79 -4.95 -5.25
N VAL A 92 -8.42 -3.81 -5.00
CA VAL A 92 -9.58 -3.70 -4.11
C VAL A 92 -10.82 -3.45 -4.95
N ILE A 93 -11.82 -4.30 -4.79
CA ILE A 93 -13.09 -4.22 -5.49
C ILE A 93 -14.19 -3.86 -4.49
N ILE A 94 -14.76 -2.66 -4.61
CA ILE A 94 -15.87 -2.18 -3.77
C ILE A 94 -17.15 -2.19 -4.62
N ASP A 95 -18.12 -3.02 -4.23
CA ASP A 95 -19.39 -3.20 -4.92
C ASP A 95 -19.22 -3.47 -6.44
N GLY A 96 -18.20 -4.31 -6.78
CA GLY A 96 -17.92 -4.75 -8.13
C GLY A 96 -16.97 -3.86 -8.93
N ILE A 97 -16.50 -2.74 -8.39
CA ILE A 97 -15.65 -1.75 -9.05
C ILE A 97 -14.33 -1.61 -8.32
N GLU A 98 -13.24 -1.46 -9.07
CA GLU A 98 -11.93 -1.17 -8.49
C GLU A 98 -11.90 0.24 -7.92
N ARG A 99 -11.68 0.35 -6.60
CA ARG A 99 -11.68 1.61 -5.85
C ARG A 99 -10.71 1.54 -4.68
N PRO A 100 -10.10 2.66 -4.27
CA PRO A 100 -9.27 2.70 -3.06
C PRO A 100 -10.08 2.33 -1.81
N ILE A 101 -9.55 1.45 -0.96
CA ILE A 101 -10.24 1.02 0.26
C ILE A 101 -10.35 2.16 1.29
N ASP A 102 -9.41 3.11 1.27
CA ASP A 102 -9.39 4.25 2.18
C ASP A 102 -10.43 5.33 1.83
N ASP A 103 -11.21 5.12 0.75
CA ASP A 103 -12.33 5.98 0.39
C ASP A 103 -13.61 5.69 1.19
N ILE A 104 -13.65 4.57 1.90
CA ILE A 104 -14.82 4.15 2.67
C ILE A 104 -14.51 4.08 4.18
N LEU A 105 -15.57 4.16 4.99
CA LEU A 105 -15.48 3.98 6.44
C LEU A 105 -15.81 2.53 6.82
N PRO A 106 -15.24 2.00 7.92
CA PRO A 106 -15.63 0.67 8.44
C PRO A 106 -17.13 0.53 8.66
N GLU A 107 -17.83 1.61 9.01
CA GLU A 107 -19.28 1.65 9.22
C GLU A 107 -20.09 1.45 7.94
N GLU A 108 -19.53 1.74 6.77
CA GLU A 108 -20.17 1.53 5.47
C GLU A 108 -20.13 0.06 5.03
N ILE A 109 -19.26 -0.77 5.64
CA ILE A 109 -18.90 -2.10 5.17
C ILE A 109 -19.83 -3.16 5.77
N GLU A 110 -20.31 -4.08 4.93
CA GLU A 110 -20.99 -5.31 5.31
C GLU A 110 -20.01 -6.49 5.40
N SER A 111 -19.11 -6.63 4.41
CA SER A 111 -18.12 -7.72 4.39
C SER A 111 -16.85 -7.35 3.63
N ILE A 112 -15.73 -7.94 4.07
CA ILE A 112 -14.46 -7.93 3.33
C ILE A 112 -14.03 -9.39 3.15
N GLU A 113 -13.75 -9.74 1.91
CA GLU A 113 -13.30 -11.06 1.51
C GLU A 113 -12.00 -10.96 0.71
N VAL A 114 -11.01 -11.80 1.04
CA VAL A 114 -9.74 -11.89 0.31
C VAL A 114 -9.81 -13.10 -0.61
N LEU A 115 -9.85 -12.87 -1.92
CA LEU A 115 -9.93 -13.90 -2.93
C LEU A 115 -8.52 -14.34 -3.32
N LYS A 116 -8.20 -15.62 -3.11
CA LYS A 116 -6.83 -16.11 -3.12
C LYS A 116 -6.50 -17.05 -4.28
N ASP A 117 -7.48 -17.73 -4.83
CA ASP A 117 -7.29 -18.74 -5.88
C ASP A 117 -7.85 -18.32 -7.24
N ALA A 118 -7.46 -19.04 -8.27
CA ALA A 118 -7.81 -18.72 -9.65
C ALA A 118 -9.32 -18.69 -9.90
N SER A 119 -10.09 -19.60 -9.28
CA SER A 119 -11.54 -19.67 -9.51
C SER A 119 -12.29 -18.47 -8.95
N ALA A 120 -11.74 -17.84 -7.90
CA ALA A 120 -12.30 -16.61 -7.33
C ALA A 120 -11.86 -15.36 -8.12
N LYS A 121 -10.58 -15.29 -8.52
CA LYS A 121 -9.95 -14.11 -9.15
C LYS A 121 -10.36 -13.89 -10.59
N ILE A 122 -10.54 -14.95 -11.39
CA ILE A 122 -10.79 -14.90 -12.83
C ILE A 122 -12.00 -14.04 -13.25
N LEU A 123 -12.94 -13.82 -12.33
CA LEU A 123 -14.15 -13.04 -12.56
C LEU A 123 -13.88 -11.52 -12.61
N TYR A 124 -12.73 -11.07 -12.10
CA TYR A 124 -12.43 -9.65 -11.90
C TYR A 124 -11.49 -9.04 -12.94
N GLY A 125 -11.10 -9.80 -13.95
CA GLY A 125 -10.39 -9.30 -15.14
C GLY A 125 -8.87 -9.35 -15.03
N ALA A 126 -8.23 -8.60 -15.91
CA ALA A 126 -6.79 -8.68 -16.20
C ALA A 126 -5.85 -8.30 -15.03
N GLN A 127 -6.31 -7.48 -14.10
CA GLN A 127 -5.51 -7.00 -12.96
C GLN A 127 -5.66 -7.89 -11.71
N ALA A 128 -6.70 -8.73 -11.68
CA ALA A 128 -7.05 -9.56 -10.51
C ALA A 128 -6.07 -10.70 -10.19
N THR A 129 -5.16 -11.01 -11.11
CA THR A 129 -4.22 -12.14 -10.96
C THR A 129 -3.33 -12.02 -9.73
N ASN A 130 -3.00 -10.79 -9.29
CA ASN A 130 -2.23 -10.54 -8.06
C ASN A 130 -3.04 -10.73 -6.76
N GLY A 131 -4.34 -11.04 -6.85
CA GLY A 131 -5.25 -11.18 -5.73
C GLY A 131 -6.28 -10.06 -5.68
N VAL A 132 -7.42 -10.34 -5.04
CA VAL A 132 -8.54 -9.40 -4.93
C VAL A 132 -8.99 -9.29 -3.48
N ILE A 133 -9.16 -8.06 -3.02
CA ILE A 133 -9.85 -7.73 -1.77
C ILE A 133 -11.25 -7.25 -2.17
N LEU A 134 -12.24 -8.10 -1.94
CA LEU A 134 -13.63 -7.83 -2.27
C LEU A 134 -14.34 -7.21 -1.07
N VAL A 135 -14.84 -6.01 -1.24
CA VAL A 135 -15.58 -5.26 -0.23
C VAL A 135 -17.01 -5.07 -0.68
N ARG A 136 -17.95 -5.38 0.21
CA ARG A 136 -19.37 -5.12 0.01
C ARG A 136 -19.84 -4.09 1.02
N THR A 137 -20.60 -3.10 0.55
CA THR A 137 -21.16 -2.08 1.41
C THR A 137 -22.53 -2.48 1.94
N LYS A 138 -22.92 -1.93 3.09
CA LYS A 138 -24.20 -2.19 3.75
C LYS A 138 -25.37 -1.78 2.87
N ARG A 139 -26.39 -2.61 2.81
CA ARG A 139 -27.65 -2.34 2.13
C ARG A 139 -28.80 -2.27 3.13
N GLY A 140 -29.87 -1.57 2.71
CA GLY A 140 -31.11 -1.50 3.50
C GLY A 140 -31.78 -2.85 3.63
N GLN A 141 -32.43 -3.07 4.77
CA GLN A 141 -33.26 -4.24 5.03
C GLN A 141 -34.72 -3.82 5.24
N ALA A 142 -35.64 -4.68 4.81
CA ALA A 142 -37.04 -4.46 5.13
C ALA A 142 -37.24 -4.60 6.64
N GLY A 143 -37.85 -3.58 7.26
CA GLY A 143 -38.10 -3.57 8.71
C GLY A 143 -38.13 -2.16 9.28
N LYS A 144 -38.07 -2.09 10.60
CA LYS A 144 -38.05 -0.81 11.33
C LYS A 144 -36.74 -0.03 10.99
N ARG A 145 -36.92 1.28 10.89
CA ARG A 145 -35.79 2.20 10.75
C ARG A 145 -34.79 2.04 11.91
N VAL A 146 -33.52 1.89 11.58
CA VAL A 146 -32.41 1.85 12.53
C VAL A 146 -31.61 3.12 12.36
N ILE A 147 -31.35 3.80 13.46
CA ILE A 147 -30.46 4.97 13.52
C ILE A 147 -29.34 4.62 14.50
N ARG A 148 -28.08 4.76 14.08
CA ARG A 148 -26.91 4.63 14.94
C ARG A 148 -26.09 5.91 14.83
N PHE A 149 -25.66 6.42 15.96
CA PHE A 149 -24.72 7.52 16.06
C PHE A 149 -23.51 7.07 16.85
N GLY A 150 -22.31 7.36 16.33
CA GLY A 150 -21.03 7.10 16.98
C GLY A 150 -20.21 8.40 17.03
N ALA A 151 -19.48 8.61 18.11
CA ALA A 151 -18.50 9.69 18.23
C ALA A 151 -17.29 9.18 19.01
N GLU A 152 -16.11 9.46 18.50
CA GLU A 152 -14.83 9.03 19.05
C GLU A 152 -13.87 10.20 19.08
N TYR A 153 -13.12 10.30 20.18
CA TYR A 153 -12.00 11.21 20.32
C TYR A 153 -10.82 10.46 20.94
N GLY A 154 -9.66 10.57 20.31
CA GLY A 154 -8.47 9.87 20.75
C GLY A 154 -7.26 10.81 20.78
N VAL A 155 -6.32 10.46 21.66
CA VAL A 155 -4.98 11.04 21.71
C VAL A 155 -4.00 9.93 21.33
N GLN A 156 -3.14 10.22 20.36
CA GLN A 156 -2.15 9.29 19.83
C GLN A 156 -0.76 9.72 20.30
N PRO A 157 -0.24 9.16 21.40
CA PRO A 157 1.10 9.48 21.88
C PRO A 157 2.16 8.92 20.93
N VAL A 158 3.28 9.63 20.86
CA VAL A 158 4.47 9.11 20.16
C VAL A 158 5.03 7.93 20.96
N THR A 159 5.17 6.80 20.32
CA THR A 159 5.62 5.55 20.98
C THR A 159 7.13 5.43 21.05
N ARG A 160 7.84 5.98 20.05
CA ARG A 160 9.30 5.93 19.97
C ARG A 160 9.83 7.04 19.09
N LEU A 161 10.87 7.71 19.54
CA LEU A 161 11.70 8.64 18.76
C LEU A 161 13.17 8.17 18.83
N PRO A 162 13.98 8.43 17.80
CA PRO A 162 15.42 8.27 17.89
C PRO A 162 16.01 9.25 18.92
N GLU A 163 17.09 8.85 19.58
CA GLU A 163 17.89 9.72 20.42
C GLU A 163 19.16 10.09 19.64
N TYR A 164 19.45 11.38 19.53
CA TYR A 164 20.62 11.91 18.85
C TYR A 164 21.57 12.54 19.82
N LEU A 165 22.84 12.63 19.41
CA LEU A 165 23.87 13.28 20.17
C LEU A 165 23.62 14.79 20.26
N ASP A 166 24.03 15.41 21.35
CA ASP A 166 24.17 16.84 21.46
C ASP A 166 25.37 17.35 20.64
N SER A 167 25.53 18.67 20.49
CA SER A 167 26.56 19.28 19.68
C SER A 167 27.99 18.95 20.13
N TYR A 168 28.20 18.88 21.45
CA TYR A 168 29.52 18.56 22.01
C TYR A 168 29.91 17.10 21.67
N ASN A 169 29.06 16.16 22.00
CA ASN A 169 29.31 14.75 21.73
C ASN A 169 29.40 14.47 20.22
N TYR A 170 28.55 15.11 19.41
CA TYR A 170 28.62 15.00 17.96
C TYR A 170 29.97 15.50 17.44
N ALA A 171 30.42 16.73 17.82
CA ALA A 171 31.68 17.31 17.36
C ALA A 171 32.89 16.49 17.81
N THR A 172 32.86 15.94 19.03
CA THR A 172 33.92 15.09 19.56
C THR A 172 34.05 13.80 18.74
N LEU A 173 32.96 13.10 18.50
CA LEU A 173 32.97 11.84 17.71
C LEU A 173 33.28 12.11 16.24
N PHE A 174 32.85 13.26 15.70
CA PHE A 174 33.22 13.63 14.34
C PHE A 174 34.71 13.88 14.18
N ASN A 175 35.36 14.56 15.15
CA ASN A 175 36.78 14.71 15.17
C ASN A 175 37.53 13.36 15.27
N GLU A 176 37.02 12.44 16.11
CA GLU A 176 37.57 11.09 16.20
C GLU A 176 37.49 10.37 14.85
N ALA A 177 36.38 10.48 14.14
CA ALA A 177 36.21 9.93 12.80
C ALA A 177 37.21 10.56 11.81
N CYS A 178 37.38 11.89 11.82
CA CYS A 178 38.39 12.57 10.99
C CYS A 178 39.82 12.06 11.26
N VAL A 179 40.22 11.92 12.52
CA VAL A 179 41.53 11.39 12.91
C VAL A 179 41.71 9.94 12.45
N ASN A 180 40.66 9.13 12.60
CA ASN A 180 40.68 7.75 12.12
C ASN A 180 40.84 7.67 10.60
N ASP A 181 40.31 8.61 9.84
CA ASP A 181 40.45 8.70 8.38
C ASP A 181 41.79 9.40 7.97
N GLY A 182 42.67 9.73 8.92
CA GLY A 182 43.95 10.43 8.66
C GLY A 182 43.76 11.90 8.32
N LEU A 183 42.61 12.48 8.62
CA LEU A 183 42.27 13.90 8.43
C LEU A 183 42.56 14.69 9.71
N LEU A 184 42.67 16.00 9.57
CA LEU A 184 42.74 16.88 10.74
C LEU A 184 41.35 16.97 11.39
N PRO A 185 41.27 17.11 12.72
CA PRO A 185 40.01 17.44 13.41
C PRO A 185 39.35 18.66 12.80
N LEU A 186 38.05 18.57 12.57
CA LEU A 186 37.27 19.68 12.00
C LEU A 186 36.96 20.75 13.05
N TYR A 187 36.69 20.36 14.26
CA TYR A 187 36.35 21.23 15.37
C TYR A 187 37.59 21.41 16.28
N SER A 188 37.96 22.68 16.53
CA SER A 188 39.07 23.01 17.46
C SER A 188 38.66 22.69 18.92
N ASP A 189 39.67 22.67 19.82
CA ASP A 189 39.40 22.55 21.27
C ASP A 189 38.56 23.70 21.79
N ALA A 190 38.71 24.90 21.23
CA ALA A 190 37.87 26.07 21.55
C ALA A 190 36.41 25.84 21.12
N ASP A 191 36.19 25.24 19.93
CA ASP A 191 34.85 24.85 19.47
C ASP A 191 34.21 23.79 20.38
N LEU A 192 34.94 22.75 20.78
CA LEU A 192 34.49 21.74 21.69
C LEU A 192 34.08 22.34 23.04
N GLN A 193 34.86 23.28 23.57
CA GLN A 193 34.48 24.00 24.81
C GLN A 193 33.28 24.91 24.58
N GLY A 194 33.17 25.58 23.43
CA GLY A 194 32.02 26.37 23.03
C GLY A 194 30.73 25.54 23.00
N TYR A 195 30.75 24.37 22.36
CA TYR A 195 29.59 23.45 22.32
C TYR A 195 29.25 22.91 23.71
N ARG A 196 30.21 22.65 24.58
CA ARG A 196 29.98 22.23 25.97
C ARG A 196 29.24 23.32 26.76
N ASN A 197 29.54 24.58 26.50
CA ASN A 197 29.01 25.77 27.19
C ASN A 197 27.91 26.47 26.38
N SER A 198 27.37 25.81 25.35
CA SER A 198 26.38 26.37 24.44
C SER A 198 25.18 26.97 25.20
N THR A 199 24.72 28.14 24.74
CA THR A 199 23.51 28.79 25.27
C THR A 199 22.22 28.26 24.66
N GLY A 200 22.32 27.28 23.73
CA GLY A 200 21.19 26.58 23.16
C GLY A 200 21.00 26.80 21.65
N VAL A 201 19.73 26.74 21.21
CA VAL A 201 19.37 26.71 19.78
C VAL A 201 19.73 27.98 18.99
N ASN A 202 19.87 29.11 19.66
CA ASN A 202 20.23 30.42 19.06
C ASN A 202 21.67 30.86 19.37
N ASP A 203 22.51 29.96 19.93
CA ASP A 203 23.91 30.26 20.09
C ASP A 203 24.54 30.47 18.70
N LEU A 204 25.10 31.67 18.50
CA LEU A 204 25.55 32.09 17.18
C LEU A 204 26.63 31.20 16.60
N LEU A 205 27.63 30.83 17.41
CA LEU A 205 28.78 30.05 16.97
C LEU A 205 28.71 28.58 17.37
N HIS A 206 28.04 28.28 18.47
CA HIS A 206 27.99 26.95 19.05
C HIS A 206 26.54 26.48 19.30
N PRO A 207 25.67 26.49 18.28
CA PRO A 207 24.29 26.06 18.47
C PRO A 207 24.22 24.60 18.95
N ASN A 208 23.27 24.33 19.84
CA ASN A 208 22.99 23.00 20.33
C ASN A 208 21.51 22.70 20.25
N VAL A 209 21.12 21.87 19.28
CA VAL A 209 19.72 21.67 18.90
C VAL A 209 19.34 20.19 19.02
N ASP A 210 18.39 19.91 19.90
CA ASP A 210 17.62 18.69 19.88
C ASP A 210 16.38 18.87 18.98
N TYR A 211 16.53 18.53 17.69
CA TYR A 211 15.50 18.76 16.69
C TYR A 211 14.20 18.02 16.99
N TYR A 212 14.22 16.83 17.59
CA TYR A 212 13.00 16.10 17.94
C TYR A 212 12.21 16.82 19.03
N LYS A 213 12.88 17.29 20.07
CA LYS A 213 12.27 18.04 21.16
C LYS A 213 11.75 19.41 20.72
N GLU A 214 12.48 20.08 19.82
CA GLU A 214 12.10 21.41 19.34
C GLU A 214 10.94 21.37 18.32
N PHE A 215 10.89 20.38 17.44
CA PHE A 215 9.93 20.34 16.34
C PHE A 215 8.74 19.42 16.53
N LEU A 216 8.79 18.46 17.49
CA LEU A 216 7.73 17.47 17.67
C LEU A 216 6.96 17.67 18.97
N ARG A 217 5.66 17.48 18.88
CA ARG A 217 4.75 17.30 20.04
C ARG A 217 4.82 15.86 20.52
N SER A 218 4.50 15.64 21.78
CA SER A 218 4.43 14.29 22.36
C SER A 218 3.22 13.47 21.89
N SER A 219 2.21 14.12 21.28
CA SER A 219 1.00 13.44 20.81
C SER A 219 0.27 14.19 19.71
N SER A 220 -0.47 13.45 18.92
CA SER A 220 -1.48 13.93 17.97
C SER A 220 -2.90 13.64 18.48
N THR A 221 -3.91 14.16 17.78
CA THR A 221 -5.31 13.94 18.13
C THR A 221 -6.06 13.33 16.95
N PHE A 222 -7.02 12.47 17.27
CA PHE A 222 -7.93 11.82 16.34
C PHE A 222 -9.38 12.08 16.79
N ARG A 223 -10.26 12.33 15.84
CA ARG A 223 -11.69 12.58 16.07
C ARG A 223 -12.51 11.98 14.95
N LYS A 224 -13.60 11.30 15.31
CA LYS A 224 -14.51 10.67 14.36
C LYS A 224 -15.94 10.83 14.83
N ALA A 225 -16.85 11.05 13.89
CA ALA A 225 -18.29 11.04 14.15
C ALA A 225 -18.99 10.35 12.98
N THR A 226 -19.91 9.44 13.28
CA THR A 226 -20.64 8.68 12.27
C THR A 226 -22.13 8.66 12.55
N LEU A 227 -22.93 8.74 11.50
CA LEU A 227 -24.37 8.60 11.52
C LEU A 227 -24.76 7.55 10.49
N GLU A 228 -25.37 6.46 10.94
CA GLU A 228 -25.93 5.42 10.09
C GLU A 228 -27.45 5.43 10.17
N LEU A 229 -28.08 5.41 9.00
CA LEU A 229 -29.53 5.32 8.82
C LEU A 229 -29.83 4.17 7.90
N SER A 230 -30.62 3.19 8.34
CA SER A 230 -31.06 2.10 7.48
C SER A 230 -32.50 1.71 7.76
N GLY A 231 -33.17 1.17 6.74
CA GLY A 231 -34.53 0.69 6.87
C GLY A 231 -35.20 0.42 5.53
N GLY A 232 -36.49 0.23 5.54
CA GLY A 232 -37.23 0.04 4.32
C GLY A 232 -38.45 -0.86 4.50
N ASN A 233 -39.05 -1.15 3.38
CA ASN A 233 -40.19 -2.06 3.26
C ASN A 233 -40.00 -3.03 2.09
N ALA A 234 -41.01 -3.78 1.71
CA ALA A 234 -40.95 -4.72 0.59
C ALA A 234 -40.64 -4.05 -0.78
N ARG A 235 -40.96 -2.76 -0.93
CA ARG A 235 -40.79 -2.01 -2.20
C ARG A 235 -39.53 -1.17 -2.23
N ALA A 236 -39.12 -0.57 -1.12
CA ALA A 236 -37.95 0.30 -1.09
C ALA A 236 -37.14 0.03 0.18
N LYS A 237 -35.81 -0.12 0.03
CA LYS A 237 -34.84 -0.34 1.10
C LYS A 237 -33.72 0.66 0.93
N TYR A 238 -33.24 1.21 2.03
CA TYR A 238 -32.17 2.20 2.00
C TYR A 238 -31.15 1.99 3.13
N ALA A 239 -29.92 2.32 2.87
CA ALA A 239 -28.85 2.46 3.85
C ALA A 239 -28.09 3.75 3.54
N VAL A 240 -27.95 4.62 4.53
CA VAL A 240 -27.22 5.89 4.42
C VAL A 240 -26.20 5.96 5.56
N THR A 241 -24.98 6.27 5.24
CA THR A 241 -23.90 6.51 6.21
C THR A 241 -23.27 7.85 5.92
N VAL A 242 -23.15 8.69 6.95
CA VAL A 242 -22.39 9.95 6.90
C VAL A 242 -21.35 9.90 8.00
N GLY A 243 -20.11 10.20 7.67
CA GLY A 243 -19.03 10.21 8.62
C GLY A 243 -18.11 11.41 8.46
N TYR A 244 -17.61 11.88 9.57
CA TYR A 244 -16.55 12.87 9.69
C TYR A 244 -15.36 12.24 10.37
N THR A 245 -14.16 12.48 9.84
CA THR A 245 -12.90 12.06 10.45
C THR A 245 -11.91 13.20 10.39
N GLY A 246 -11.28 13.52 11.52
CA GLY A 246 -10.25 14.54 11.62
C GLY A 246 -9.02 14.02 12.38
N SER A 247 -7.86 14.55 12.03
CA SER A 247 -6.60 14.26 12.73
C SER A 247 -5.65 15.44 12.61
N SER A 248 -4.78 15.58 13.60
CA SER A 248 -3.76 16.61 13.63
C SER A 248 -2.36 16.00 13.63
N GLY A 249 -1.37 16.76 13.12
CA GLY A 249 0.04 16.36 13.08
C GLY A 249 0.76 16.47 14.40
N LEU A 250 2.04 16.18 14.35
CA LEU A 250 2.98 16.26 15.47
C LEU A 250 3.82 17.55 15.45
N GLU A 251 3.64 18.42 14.45
CA GLU A 251 4.39 19.66 14.33
C GLU A 251 4.17 20.56 15.55
N LYS A 252 5.27 20.98 16.18
CA LYS A 252 5.31 21.89 17.33
C LYS A 252 5.58 23.33 16.89
N VAL A 253 6.34 23.49 15.79
CA VAL A 253 6.71 24.79 15.22
C VAL A 253 5.89 25.05 13.95
N GLY A 254 5.37 26.26 13.80
CA GLY A 254 4.56 26.67 12.66
C GLY A 254 3.16 26.08 12.64
N ASP A 255 2.56 26.03 11.44
CA ASP A 255 1.22 25.51 11.25
C ASP A 255 1.21 23.99 11.40
N ARG A 256 0.40 23.53 12.33
CA ARG A 256 0.19 22.09 12.56
C ARG A 256 -0.60 21.49 11.41
N SER A 257 -0.14 20.35 10.89
CA SER A 257 -0.92 19.61 9.90
C SER A 257 -2.29 19.23 10.45
N ASP A 258 -3.35 19.49 9.67
CA ASP A 258 -4.74 19.17 10.01
C ASP A 258 -5.41 18.49 8.82
N LEU A 259 -6.04 17.34 9.07
CA LEU A 259 -6.82 16.60 8.10
C LEU A 259 -8.28 16.61 8.52
N ASN A 260 -9.15 16.98 7.60
CA ASN A 260 -10.59 16.91 7.76
C ASN A 260 -11.19 16.15 6.57
N ARG A 261 -11.94 15.08 6.85
CA ARG A 261 -12.55 14.21 5.87
C ARG A 261 -14.04 14.04 6.18
N VAL A 262 -14.85 14.19 5.16
CA VAL A 262 -16.29 13.86 5.21
C VAL A 262 -16.57 12.79 4.18
N ASN A 263 -17.21 11.71 4.61
CA ASN A 263 -17.73 10.66 3.77
C ASN A 263 -19.26 10.67 3.84
N ALA A 264 -19.90 10.43 2.70
CA ALA A 264 -21.34 10.20 2.64
C ALA A 264 -21.61 9.09 1.63
N ARG A 265 -22.36 8.07 2.01
CA ARG A 265 -22.81 6.98 1.14
C ARG A 265 -24.30 6.74 1.32
N GLY A 266 -25.00 6.56 0.20
CA GLY A 266 -26.39 6.16 0.18
C GLY A 266 -26.60 5.00 -0.80
N ASN A 267 -27.16 3.89 -0.31
CA ASN A 267 -27.53 2.73 -1.10
C ASN A 267 -29.05 2.58 -1.05
N LEU A 268 -29.67 2.53 -2.22
CA LEU A 268 -31.12 2.48 -2.40
C LEU A 268 -31.50 1.32 -3.33
N ASP A 269 -32.38 0.44 -2.89
CA ASP A 269 -32.99 -0.62 -3.68
C ASP A 269 -34.46 -0.39 -3.80
N ILE A 270 -35.03 -0.37 -5.03
CA ILE A 270 -36.43 -0.16 -5.30
C ILE A 270 -36.95 -1.31 -6.16
N ARG A 271 -38.00 -1.99 -5.68
CA ARG A 271 -38.75 -2.96 -6.46
C ARG A 271 -39.80 -2.21 -7.29
N ILE A 272 -39.62 -2.17 -8.60
CA ILE A 272 -40.51 -1.48 -9.54
C ILE A 272 -41.71 -2.37 -9.89
N THR A 273 -41.42 -3.62 -10.26
CA THR A 273 -42.41 -4.67 -10.51
C THR A 273 -42.00 -5.94 -9.79
N ASP A 274 -42.76 -7.01 -9.93
CA ASP A 274 -42.40 -8.30 -9.32
C ASP A 274 -41.12 -8.89 -9.93
N PHE A 275 -40.86 -8.63 -11.20
CA PHE A 275 -39.69 -9.12 -11.90
C PHE A 275 -38.57 -8.08 -12.08
N LEU A 276 -38.83 -6.78 -11.80
CA LEU A 276 -37.84 -5.72 -12.02
C LEU A 276 -37.58 -4.93 -10.74
N SER A 277 -36.30 -4.86 -10.37
CA SER A 277 -35.82 -3.98 -9.31
C SER A 277 -34.69 -3.06 -9.85
N ALA A 278 -34.66 -1.83 -9.36
CA ALA A 278 -33.60 -0.88 -9.61
C ALA A 278 -32.81 -0.61 -8.33
N SER A 279 -31.56 -0.25 -8.49
CA SER A 279 -30.69 0.15 -7.39
C SER A 279 -29.87 1.37 -7.77
N ALA A 280 -29.58 2.18 -6.77
CA ALA A 280 -28.71 3.35 -6.90
C ALA A 280 -27.79 3.41 -5.68
N ASP A 281 -26.48 3.36 -5.94
CA ASP A 281 -25.46 3.54 -4.92
C ASP A 281 -24.69 4.81 -5.26
N VAL A 282 -24.68 5.75 -4.34
CA VAL A 282 -23.99 7.02 -4.49
C VAL A 282 -23.10 7.24 -3.28
N ALA A 283 -21.82 7.58 -3.52
CA ALA A 283 -20.93 7.94 -2.46
C ALA A 283 -20.11 9.18 -2.83
N ALA A 284 -19.80 9.97 -1.81
CA ALA A 284 -18.91 11.12 -1.93
C ALA A 284 -17.92 11.16 -0.75
N ARG A 285 -16.67 11.49 -1.05
CA ARG A 285 -15.65 11.81 -0.06
C ARG A 285 -15.05 13.16 -0.39
N VAL A 286 -15.00 14.02 0.61
CA VAL A 286 -14.29 15.29 0.53
C VAL A 286 -13.25 15.30 1.64
N GLU A 287 -11.99 15.45 1.26
CA GLU A 287 -10.89 15.53 2.21
C GLU A 287 -10.12 16.82 1.98
N LYS A 288 -9.83 17.51 3.04
CA LYS A 288 -8.98 18.70 3.07
C LYS A 288 -7.83 18.45 4.05
N LYS A 289 -6.61 18.73 3.58
CA LYS A 289 -5.39 18.72 4.39
C LYS A 289 -4.74 20.08 4.28
N ASP A 290 -4.42 20.65 5.41
CA ASP A 290 -3.70 21.92 5.50
C ASP A 290 -2.45 21.73 6.37
N TRP A 291 -1.34 22.34 5.98
CA TRP A 291 -0.08 22.36 6.73
C TRP A 291 0.76 23.57 6.33
N GLY A 292 1.85 23.83 7.04
CA GLY A 292 2.79 24.89 6.75
C GLY A 292 3.58 24.69 5.46
N ALA A 293 4.77 25.19 5.38
CA ALA A 293 5.63 25.03 4.20
C ALA A 293 6.06 23.58 3.96
N LYS A 294 6.20 22.78 5.03
CA LYS A 294 6.54 21.35 4.98
C LYS A 294 5.49 20.56 5.75
N ASP A 295 5.11 19.42 5.23
CA ASP A 295 4.28 18.45 5.94
C ASP A 295 5.08 17.71 7.02
N GLY A 296 4.37 16.99 7.90
CA GLY A 296 5.01 16.25 8.98
C GLY A 296 6.04 15.23 8.51
N GLY A 297 5.84 14.59 7.36
CA GLY A 297 6.79 13.65 6.78
C GLY A 297 8.08 14.33 6.29
N GLY A 298 7.94 15.43 5.58
CA GLY A 298 9.06 16.25 5.09
C GLY A 298 9.86 16.86 6.23
N MET A 299 9.18 17.37 7.28
CA MET A 299 9.80 17.86 8.50
C MET A 299 10.57 16.74 9.21
N PHE A 300 9.94 15.55 9.41
CA PHE A 300 10.57 14.42 10.10
C PHE A 300 11.81 13.91 9.36
N SER A 301 11.76 13.84 8.04
CA SER A 301 12.91 13.47 7.21
C SER A 301 14.07 14.45 7.39
N GLU A 302 13.78 15.74 7.47
CA GLU A 302 14.80 16.76 7.63
C GLU A 302 15.43 16.79 9.02
N ILE A 303 14.63 16.75 10.10
CA ILE A 303 15.16 16.71 11.47
C ILE A 303 16.00 15.44 11.74
N SER A 304 15.75 14.36 10.98
CA SER A 304 16.52 13.11 11.07
C SER A 304 17.91 13.19 10.44
N THR A 305 18.19 14.24 9.67
CA THR A 305 19.46 14.40 8.93
C THR A 305 20.25 15.66 9.29
N LEU A 306 19.63 16.57 10.06
CA LEU A 306 20.29 17.76 10.55
C LEU A 306 21.26 17.42 11.70
N ARG A 307 22.45 18.05 11.68
CA ARG A 307 23.42 17.94 12.75
C ARG A 307 22.99 18.81 13.94
N PRO A 308 23.23 18.43 15.19
CA PRO A 308 22.84 19.23 16.34
C PRO A 308 23.48 20.62 16.36
N ASN A 309 24.64 20.78 15.71
CA ASN A 309 25.40 22.01 15.57
C ASN A 309 25.34 22.61 14.15
N GLU A 310 24.27 22.35 13.38
CA GLU A 310 24.21 22.75 11.96
C GLU A 310 24.18 24.27 11.77
N TYR A 311 23.30 24.97 12.50
CA TYR A 311 23.13 26.41 12.47
C TYR A 311 22.24 26.88 13.63
N PRO A 312 22.36 28.16 14.07
CA PRO A 312 21.40 28.75 15.01
C PRO A 312 20.02 28.94 14.34
N PHE A 313 18.93 28.83 15.11
CA PHE A 313 17.60 29.04 14.54
C PHE A 313 17.42 30.47 14.06
N MET A 314 17.79 31.45 14.91
CA MET A 314 17.69 32.85 14.60
C MET A 314 19.04 33.54 14.86
N ILE A 315 19.28 34.63 14.15
CA ILE A 315 20.42 35.52 14.33
C ILE A 315 19.87 36.83 14.84
N SER A 316 20.42 37.37 15.93
CA SER A 316 19.99 38.66 16.44
C SER A 316 20.42 39.78 15.50
N ALA A 317 19.64 40.87 15.47
CA ALA A 317 19.99 42.05 14.70
C ALA A 317 21.32 42.67 15.19
N GLU A 318 21.59 42.61 16.50
CA GLU A 318 22.83 43.11 17.10
C GLU A 318 24.07 42.36 16.60
N ASP A 319 23.97 41.05 16.43
CA ASP A 319 25.07 40.19 15.96
C ASP A 319 25.44 40.43 14.50
N ILE A 320 24.50 40.82 13.67
CA ILE A 320 24.72 40.89 12.19
C ILE A 320 24.76 42.33 11.66
N HIS A 321 24.22 43.30 12.40
CA HIS A 321 24.15 44.67 11.92
C HIS A 321 25.54 45.26 11.60
N GLY A 322 25.68 45.85 10.42
CA GLY A 322 26.93 46.45 9.97
C GLY A 322 27.92 45.42 9.38
N HIS A 323 27.81 44.11 9.63
CA HIS A 323 28.64 43.11 8.99
C HIS A 323 28.29 42.99 7.50
N ASN A 324 29.36 43.08 6.64
CA ASN A 324 29.23 43.04 5.19
C ASN A 324 28.18 44.02 4.59
N GLY A 325 27.88 45.14 5.29
CA GLY A 325 26.87 46.13 4.86
C GLY A 325 25.44 45.66 5.06
N ILE A 326 25.19 44.63 5.87
CA ILE A 326 23.84 44.18 6.22
C ILE A 326 23.21 45.19 7.17
N ALA A 327 22.11 45.81 6.74
CA ALA A 327 21.29 46.69 7.60
C ALA A 327 20.19 45.86 8.22
N ALA A 328 20.35 45.52 9.51
CA ALA A 328 19.37 44.79 10.29
C ALA A 328 18.85 45.64 11.43
N ASP A 329 17.58 45.50 11.75
CA ASP A 329 16.91 46.15 12.88
C ASP A 329 16.13 45.09 13.70
N GLU A 330 15.54 45.50 14.83
CA GLU A 330 14.78 44.60 15.71
C GLU A 330 13.60 43.92 15.05
N THR A 331 13.16 44.37 13.87
CA THR A 331 12.05 43.78 13.11
C THR A 331 12.54 42.78 12.06
N SER A 332 13.85 42.69 11.84
CA SER A 332 14.44 41.82 10.82
C SER A 332 14.38 40.36 11.23
N LEU A 333 13.75 39.52 10.38
CA LEU A 333 13.73 38.08 10.57
C LEU A 333 14.93 37.45 9.85
N LEU A 334 15.97 37.10 10.60
CA LEU A 334 17.26 36.61 10.13
C LEU A 334 17.54 35.22 10.70
N PHE A 335 17.94 34.29 9.88
CA PHE A 335 18.07 32.88 10.25
C PHE A 335 19.46 32.31 9.90
N GLY A 336 19.93 31.40 10.74
CA GLY A 336 21.16 30.70 10.50
C GLY A 336 21.08 29.69 9.33
N ALA A 337 22.19 29.49 8.68
CA ALA A 337 22.40 28.48 7.64
C ALA A 337 23.82 27.92 7.74
N SER A 338 24.13 26.92 6.94
CA SER A 338 25.50 26.42 6.77
C SER A 338 25.87 26.33 5.28
N SER A 339 27.14 26.08 4.99
CA SER A 339 27.57 25.80 3.62
C SER A 339 26.92 24.54 3.05
N ARG A 340 26.56 23.60 3.91
CA ARG A 340 25.89 22.35 3.57
C ARG A 340 24.38 22.52 3.44
N LYS A 341 23.77 23.41 4.19
CA LYS A 341 22.34 23.62 4.27
C LYS A 341 21.99 25.11 4.14
N SER A 342 21.54 25.50 2.97
CA SER A 342 21.22 26.90 2.67
C SER A 342 19.86 27.35 3.22
N SER A 343 18.98 26.42 3.62
CA SER A 343 17.67 26.72 4.24
C SER A 343 17.72 26.47 5.74
N ASN A 344 16.87 27.16 6.47
CA ASN A 344 16.69 26.98 7.90
C ASN A 344 15.31 26.36 8.17
N LEU A 345 15.28 25.16 8.79
CA LEU A 345 14.03 24.46 9.02
C LEU A 345 13.08 25.24 9.94
N TYR A 346 13.61 25.96 10.94
CA TYR A 346 12.79 26.76 11.85
C TYR A 346 12.06 27.89 11.10
N SER A 347 12.79 28.61 10.22
CA SER A 347 12.17 29.64 9.37
C SER A 347 11.17 29.06 8.39
N ASP A 348 11.51 27.91 7.76
CA ASP A 348 10.62 27.24 6.80
C ASP A 348 9.30 26.81 7.47
N MET A 349 9.35 26.23 8.68
CA MET A 349 8.15 25.79 9.41
C MET A 349 7.31 26.95 9.91
N LEU A 350 7.93 28.04 10.41
CA LEU A 350 7.21 29.13 11.06
C LEU A 350 6.73 30.20 10.08
N TYR A 351 7.52 30.50 9.05
CA TYR A 351 7.28 31.61 8.12
C TYR A 351 7.25 31.19 6.64
N GLY A 352 7.60 29.96 6.32
CA GLY A 352 7.76 29.47 4.95
C GLY A 352 6.47 29.38 4.12
N GLY A 353 5.33 29.80 4.70
CA GLY A 353 4.03 29.78 4.04
C GLY A 353 3.18 28.55 4.36
N ASN A 354 2.23 28.23 3.49
CA ASN A 354 1.28 27.15 3.72
C ASN A 354 0.99 26.33 2.46
N THR A 355 0.48 25.13 2.69
CA THR A 355 0.01 24.22 1.64
C THR A 355 -1.38 23.73 2.00
N SER A 356 -2.28 23.71 1.04
CA SER A 356 -3.62 23.15 1.16
C SER A 356 -3.84 22.13 0.06
N GLU A 357 -4.29 20.95 0.44
CA GLU A 357 -4.75 19.91 -0.47
C GLU A 357 -6.24 19.69 -0.33
N ARG A 358 -6.89 19.50 -1.46
CA ARG A 358 -8.27 19.07 -1.52
C ARG A 358 -8.40 17.85 -2.43
N TYR A 359 -8.98 16.82 -1.88
CA TYR A 359 -9.35 15.61 -2.59
C TYR A 359 -10.87 15.47 -2.59
N VAL A 360 -11.46 15.30 -3.75
CA VAL A 360 -12.91 15.10 -3.92
C VAL A 360 -13.11 13.85 -4.76
N ASN A 361 -13.88 12.93 -4.22
CA ASN A 361 -14.25 11.70 -4.87
C ASN A 361 -15.78 11.59 -4.90
N SER A 362 -16.33 11.26 -6.04
CA SER A 362 -17.74 10.88 -6.21
C SER A 362 -17.84 9.56 -6.95
N GLN A 363 -18.66 8.66 -6.45
CA GLN A 363 -18.85 7.30 -6.95
C GLN A 363 -20.35 7.06 -7.16
N THR A 364 -20.71 6.51 -8.29
CA THR A 364 -22.11 6.23 -8.61
C THR A 364 -22.24 4.90 -9.33
N ASN A 365 -23.11 4.02 -8.80
CA ASN A 365 -23.56 2.80 -9.49
C ASN A 365 -25.08 2.88 -9.68
N LEU A 366 -25.55 2.64 -10.89
CA LEU A 366 -26.96 2.51 -11.20
C LEU A 366 -27.22 1.15 -11.83
N GLY A 367 -28.15 0.38 -11.28
CA GLY A 367 -28.37 -0.99 -11.68
C GLY A 367 -29.84 -1.37 -11.85
N LEU A 368 -30.04 -2.36 -12.68
CA LEU A 368 -31.30 -3.05 -12.89
C LEU A 368 -31.12 -4.54 -12.63
N ASN A 369 -32.04 -5.12 -11.89
CA ASN A 369 -32.10 -6.56 -11.59
C ASN A 369 -33.42 -7.12 -12.07
N PHE A 370 -33.34 -8.20 -12.84
CA PHE A 370 -34.46 -8.90 -13.42
C PHE A 370 -34.57 -10.29 -12.78
N ASP A 371 -35.64 -10.51 -12.03
CA ASP A 371 -36.04 -11.83 -11.58
C ASP A 371 -36.88 -12.50 -12.68
N LEU A 372 -36.34 -13.49 -13.32
CA LEU A 372 -36.96 -14.15 -14.47
C LEU A 372 -37.51 -15.55 -14.09
N ASN A 373 -37.67 -15.82 -12.78
CA ASN A 373 -38.16 -17.10 -12.28
C ASN A 373 -39.51 -17.49 -12.85
N GLU A 374 -40.39 -16.54 -13.16
CA GLU A 374 -41.68 -16.79 -13.77
C GLU A 374 -41.57 -17.36 -15.20
N PHE A 375 -40.47 -17.01 -15.92
CA PHE A 375 -40.23 -17.49 -17.27
C PHE A 375 -39.44 -18.80 -17.28
N VAL A 376 -38.37 -18.83 -16.47
CA VAL A 376 -37.48 -19.98 -16.30
C VAL A 376 -37.04 -20.04 -14.83
N GLU A 377 -37.47 -21.10 -14.17
CA GLU A 377 -37.13 -21.30 -12.75
C GLU A 377 -35.63 -21.27 -12.52
N GLY A 378 -35.15 -20.35 -11.63
CA GLY A 378 -33.76 -20.16 -11.31
C GLY A 378 -33.01 -19.17 -12.22
N LEU A 379 -33.71 -18.53 -13.18
CA LEU A 379 -33.09 -17.53 -14.07
C LEU A 379 -33.21 -16.12 -13.49
N ALA A 380 -32.09 -15.39 -13.54
CA ALA A 380 -32.01 -13.96 -13.20
C ALA A 380 -31.05 -13.24 -14.12
N ALA A 381 -31.25 -11.95 -14.33
CA ALA A 381 -30.30 -11.11 -15.06
C ALA A 381 -30.08 -9.80 -14.30
N GLU A 382 -28.90 -9.22 -14.47
CA GLU A 382 -28.59 -7.90 -13.90
C GLU A 382 -27.73 -7.10 -14.87
N ALA A 383 -27.89 -5.80 -14.83
CA ALA A 383 -27.03 -4.87 -15.54
C ALA A 383 -26.81 -3.63 -14.67
N TYR A 384 -25.60 -3.09 -14.69
CA TYR A 384 -25.30 -1.82 -14.03
C TYR A 384 -24.29 -0.99 -14.80
N ILE A 385 -24.38 0.31 -14.61
CA ILE A 385 -23.41 1.29 -15.07
C ILE A 385 -22.76 1.97 -13.86
N THR A 386 -21.51 2.33 -14.02
CA THR A 386 -20.71 2.99 -12.99
C THR A 386 -20.06 4.23 -13.57
N PHE A 387 -20.06 5.28 -12.78
CA PHE A 387 -19.29 6.49 -13.07
C PHE A 387 -18.65 7.01 -11.78
N ASP A 388 -17.33 7.07 -11.76
CA ASP A 388 -16.56 7.64 -10.65
C ASP A 388 -15.72 8.80 -11.15
N ASN A 389 -15.59 9.84 -10.32
CA ASN A 389 -14.75 11.00 -10.60
C ASN A 389 -13.94 11.36 -9.36
N TYR A 390 -12.63 11.45 -9.53
CA TYR A 390 -11.65 11.83 -8.53
C TYR A 390 -10.99 13.12 -8.97
N SER A 391 -10.92 14.09 -8.07
CA SER A 391 -10.26 15.37 -8.30
C SER A 391 -9.32 15.67 -7.14
N TYR A 392 -8.10 15.99 -7.46
CA TYR A 392 -7.06 16.36 -6.52
C TYR A 392 -6.49 17.72 -6.90
N LEU A 393 -6.38 18.62 -5.91
CA LEU A 393 -5.79 19.94 -6.08
C LEU A 393 -4.89 20.24 -4.89
N ARG A 394 -3.63 20.60 -5.17
CA ARG A 394 -2.68 21.12 -4.19
C ARG A 394 -2.31 22.57 -4.54
N GLN A 395 -2.55 23.45 -3.59
CA GLN A 395 -2.16 24.86 -3.67
C GLN A 395 -1.13 25.16 -2.59
N GLN A 396 -0.17 26.00 -2.88
CA GLN A 396 0.88 26.35 -1.94
C GLN A 396 1.26 27.82 -2.03
N LEU A 397 1.58 28.41 -0.89
CA LEU A 397 2.34 29.64 -0.78
C LEU A 397 3.73 29.26 -0.23
N ARG A 398 4.78 29.69 -0.89
CA ARG A 398 6.16 29.44 -0.46
C ARG A 398 6.86 30.76 -0.26
N ASN A 399 7.22 31.06 0.97
CA ASN A 399 8.01 32.22 1.34
C ASN A 399 9.45 31.78 1.59
N ASP A 400 10.40 32.61 1.20
CA ASP A 400 11.79 32.47 1.55
C ASP A 400 12.24 33.65 2.39
N TYR A 401 12.87 33.37 3.52
CA TYR A 401 13.46 34.37 4.40
C TYR A 401 14.97 34.36 4.29
N PRO A 402 15.64 35.50 4.56
CA PRO A 402 17.10 35.55 4.49
C PRO A 402 17.75 34.57 5.47
N THR A 403 18.71 33.82 4.96
CA THR A 403 19.51 32.90 5.78
C THR A 403 20.99 33.19 5.56
N TYR A 404 21.78 33.08 6.62
CA TYR A 404 23.20 33.41 6.61
C TYR A 404 24.02 32.26 7.19
N SER A 405 25.07 31.82 6.48
CA SER A 405 26.12 31.02 7.11
C SER A 405 27.10 31.92 7.86
N ILE A 406 27.61 31.39 8.96
CA ILE A 406 28.46 32.08 9.91
C ILE A 406 29.85 31.43 9.79
N ASP A 407 30.78 32.15 9.22
CA ASP A 407 32.15 31.68 9.00
C ASP A 407 33.10 32.49 9.88
N ARG A 408 33.99 31.82 10.62
CA ARG A 408 35.12 32.45 11.34
C ARG A 408 36.31 32.53 10.39
N TYR A 409 37.01 33.62 10.39
CA TYR A 409 38.24 33.81 9.62
C TYR A 409 39.22 34.71 10.39
N LEU A 410 40.49 34.57 10.10
CA LEU A 410 41.53 35.46 10.61
C LEU A 410 41.62 36.67 9.68
N ASN A 411 41.53 37.90 10.25
CA ASN A 411 41.77 39.12 9.50
C ASN A 411 43.26 39.33 9.21
N ALA A 412 43.62 40.39 8.50
CA ALA A 412 45.00 40.69 8.13
C ALA A 412 45.91 41.00 9.35
N ALA A 413 45.34 41.32 10.51
CA ALA A 413 46.05 41.50 11.75
C ALA A 413 46.21 40.23 12.57
N GLY A 414 45.57 39.13 12.17
CA GLY A 414 45.59 37.84 12.87
C GLY A 414 44.47 37.68 13.92
N ASP A 415 43.55 38.64 13.98
CA ASP A 415 42.41 38.55 14.89
C ASP A 415 41.27 37.71 14.27
N GLU A 416 40.60 36.93 15.10
CA GLU A 416 39.42 36.16 14.67
C GLU A 416 38.19 37.07 14.48
N GLU A 417 37.66 37.07 13.29
CA GLU A 417 36.45 37.81 12.92
C GLU A 417 35.35 36.89 12.39
N ILE A 418 34.11 37.35 12.49
CA ILE A 418 32.92 36.66 11.99
C ILE A 418 32.48 37.27 10.67
N ARG A 419 32.22 36.41 9.69
CA ARG A 419 31.65 36.79 8.40
C ARG A 419 30.33 36.10 8.18
N PHE A 420 29.31 36.90 7.89
CA PHE A 420 27.97 36.41 7.47
C PHE A 420 27.92 36.32 5.96
N THR A 421 27.60 35.16 5.44
CA THR A 421 27.40 34.95 4.01
C THR A 421 25.95 34.62 3.74
N GLU A 422 25.27 35.49 2.97
CA GLU A 422 23.85 35.27 2.60
C GLU A 422 23.75 33.99 1.74
N ARG A 423 22.92 33.04 2.19
CA ARG A 423 22.67 31.76 1.50
C ARG A 423 21.34 31.74 0.79
N LYS A 424 20.36 32.44 1.30
CA LYS A 424 19.01 32.58 0.74
C LYS A 424 18.53 34.00 0.90
N LYS A 425 17.83 34.50 -0.10
CA LYS A 425 17.30 35.87 -0.13
C LYS A 425 15.82 35.86 0.23
N LEU A 426 15.34 37.02 0.72
CA LEU A 426 13.93 37.26 0.94
C LEU A 426 13.16 37.12 -0.39
N ASN A 427 12.14 36.27 -0.39
CA ASN A 427 11.22 36.11 -1.50
C ASN A 427 9.81 35.84 -0.95
N LEU A 428 8.92 36.81 -1.06
CA LEU A 428 7.55 36.75 -0.55
C LEU A 428 6.55 36.81 -1.70
N PRO A 429 6.16 35.67 -2.28
CA PRO A 429 5.15 35.65 -3.33
C PRO A 429 3.81 36.17 -2.84
N LYS A 430 3.16 36.99 -3.64
CA LYS A 430 1.86 37.60 -3.30
C LYS A 430 0.66 36.68 -3.53
N LYS A 431 0.85 35.55 -4.19
CA LYS A 431 -0.25 34.65 -4.57
C LYS A 431 0.17 33.20 -4.37
N GLN A 432 -0.81 32.40 -3.97
CA GLN A 432 -0.66 30.95 -3.98
C GLN A 432 -0.46 30.43 -5.43
N SER A 433 0.35 29.42 -5.56
CA SER A 433 0.55 28.67 -6.81
C SER A 433 -0.15 27.30 -6.74
N ILE A 434 -0.55 26.78 -7.90
CA ILE A 434 -1.00 25.40 -8.03
C ILE A 434 0.24 24.52 -8.13
N ALA A 435 0.48 23.72 -7.11
CA ALA A 435 1.61 22.78 -7.06
C ALA A 435 1.30 21.48 -7.79
N SER A 436 0.05 21.04 -7.74
CA SER A 436 -0.40 19.83 -8.44
C SER A 436 -1.91 19.89 -8.66
N ASN A 437 -2.34 19.37 -9.81
CA ASN A 437 -3.74 19.20 -10.15
C ASN A 437 -3.87 17.91 -10.97
N SER A 438 -4.76 17.02 -10.54
CA SER A 438 -5.03 15.79 -11.27
C SER A 438 -6.50 15.41 -11.16
N THR A 439 -6.99 14.78 -12.23
CA THR A 439 -8.32 14.17 -12.27
C THR A 439 -8.20 12.75 -12.77
N TYR A 440 -9.03 11.89 -12.24
CA TYR A 440 -9.19 10.51 -12.67
C TYR A 440 -10.68 10.22 -12.78
N ARG A 441 -11.07 9.61 -13.90
CA ARG A 441 -12.45 9.22 -14.18
C ARG A 441 -12.49 7.76 -14.52
N TYR A 442 -13.50 7.11 -14.00
CA TYR A 442 -13.78 5.72 -14.29
C TYR A 442 -15.20 5.60 -14.82
N PHE A 443 -15.34 4.96 -15.96
CA PHE A 443 -16.63 4.55 -16.51
C PHE A 443 -16.63 3.05 -16.67
N GLY A 444 -17.72 2.40 -16.27
CA GLY A 444 -17.88 0.98 -16.44
C GLY A 444 -19.34 0.58 -16.70
N TRP A 445 -19.50 -0.55 -17.35
CA TRP A 445 -20.78 -1.23 -17.40
C TRP A 445 -20.61 -2.73 -17.31
N ASN A 446 -21.61 -3.39 -16.74
CA ASN A 446 -21.63 -4.83 -16.53
C ASN A 446 -23.02 -5.36 -16.86
N ALA A 447 -23.06 -6.52 -17.50
CA ALA A 447 -24.28 -7.27 -17.71
C ALA A 447 -24.02 -8.72 -17.35
N ARG A 448 -24.96 -9.35 -16.63
CA ARG A 448 -24.82 -10.72 -16.16
C ARG A 448 -26.16 -11.45 -16.22
N VAL A 449 -26.08 -12.73 -16.63
CA VAL A 449 -27.19 -13.67 -16.56
C VAL A 449 -26.79 -14.82 -15.64
N LYS A 450 -27.67 -15.16 -14.71
CA LYS A 450 -27.47 -16.25 -13.73
C LYS A 450 -28.57 -17.27 -13.87
N TYR A 451 -28.21 -18.53 -13.77
CA TYR A 451 -29.13 -19.63 -13.66
C TYR A 451 -28.73 -20.54 -12.49
N ASN A 452 -29.65 -20.76 -11.55
CA ASN A 452 -29.41 -21.64 -10.40
C ASN A 452 -30.65 -22.49 -10.15
N ARG A 453 -30.48 -23.80 -10.17
CA ARG A 453 -31.58 -24.72 -9.97
C ARG A 453 -31.17 -26.01 -9.28
N SER A 454 -32.03 -26.53 -8.43
CA SER A 454 -31.89 -27.82 -7.76
C SER A 454 -32.85 -28.84 -8.33
N PHE A 455 -32.35 -30.02 -8.68
CA PHE A 455 -33.08 -31.15 -9.21
C PHE A 455 -32.82 -32.38 -8.33
N GLY A 456 -33.59 -32.57 -7.29
CA GLY A 456 -33.41 -33.66 -6.35
C GLY A 456 -32.03 -33.59 -5.63
N LEU A 457 -31.12 -34.48 -5.99
CA LEU A 457 -29.75 -34.48 -5.44
C LEU A 457 -28.75 -33.65 -6.25
N HIS A 458 -29.19 -33.00 -7.30
CA HIS A 458 -28.34 -32.25 -8.21
C HIS A 458 -28.60 -30.75 -8.07
N ASP A 459 -27.57 -29.98 -7.69
CA ASP A 459 -27.60 -28.53 -7.71
C ASP A 459 -26.73 -28.04 -8.86
N MET A 460 -27.30 -27.22 -9.75
CA MET A 460 -26.63 -26.70 -10.94
C MET A 460 -26.68 -25.19 -10.94
N GLY A 461 -25.57 -24.55 -11.29
CA GLY A 461 -25.49 -23.12 -11.49
C GLY A 461 -24.69 -22.75 -12.73
N ALA A 462 -25.10 -21.70 -13.41
CA ALA A 462 -24.37 -21.11 -14.51
C ALA A 462 -24.44 -19.57 -14.40
N ASN A 463 -23.37 -18.91 -14.77
CA ASN A 463 -23.27 -17.47 -14.77
C ASN A 463 -22.48 -17.02 -16.00
N ALA A 464 -23.09 -16.20 -16.84
CA ALA A 464 -22.44 -15.52 -17.95
C ALA A 464 -22.42 -14.02 -17.66
N ALA A 465 -21.26 -13.39 -17.71
CA ALA A 465 -21.13 -11.96 -17.45
C ALA A 465 -20.19 -11.29 -18.47
N PHE A 466 -20.50 -10.06 -18.80
CA PHE A 466 -19.64 -9.17 -19.56
C PHE A 466 -19.41 -7.89 -18.76
N ARG A 467 -18.17 -7.48 -18.66
CA ARG A 467 -17.75 -6.23 -18.01
C ARG A 467 -16.88 -5.43 -18.98
N TYR A 468 -17.13 -4.14 -19.05
CA TYR A 468 -16.30 -3.18 -19.76
C TYR A 468 -15.93 -2.04 -18.82
N THR A 469 -14.67 -1.59 -18.89
CA THR A 469 -14.16 -0.46 -18.10
C THR A 469 -13.35 0.48 -18.97
N ALA A 470 -13.44 1.77 -18.68
CA ALA A 470 -12.65 2.82 -19.28
C ALA A 470 -12.16 3.77 -18.18
N GLU A 471 -10.87 4.01 -18.14
CA GLU A 471 -10.19 4.84 -17.15
C GLU A 471 -9.44 5.96 -17.86
N GLU A 472 -9.73 7.20 -17.47
CA GLU A 472 -9.10 8.42 -17.96
C GLU A 472 -8.36 9.08 -16.79
N ALA A 473 -7.08 9.40 -16.95
CA ALA A 473 -6.27 10.07 -15.93
C ALA A 473 -5.52 11.26 -16.53
N THR A 474 -5.43 12.35 -15.77
CA THR A 474 -4.62 13.51 -16.15
C THR A 474 -3.16 13.10 -16.36
N GLY A 475 -2.60 13.47 -17.51
CA GLY A 475 -1.21 13.14 -17.87
C GLY A 475 -1.03 11.74 -18.47
N SER A 476 -2.07 10.93 -18.54
CA SER A 476 -2.03 9.66 -19.27
C SER A 476 -2.01 9.92 -20.78
N SER A 477 -1.17 9.19 -21.48
CA SER A 477 -1.09 9.27 -22.95
C SER A 477 -2.25 8.57 -23.66
N GLN A 478 -2.99 7.73 -22.94
CA GLN A 478 -4.08 6.89 -23.47
C GLN A 478 -4.99 6.45 -22.34
N ASP A 479 -6.30 6.45 -22.56
CA ASP A 479 -7.26 5.83 -21.65
C ASP A 479 -7.05 4.33 -21.59
N LEU A 480 -7.09 3.75 -20.40
CA LEU A 480 -7.12 2.31 -20.25
C LEU A 480 -8.53 1.80 -20.55
N LYS A 481 -8.64 0.85 -21.46
CA LYS A 481 -9.91 0.21 -21.81
C LYS A 481 -9.76 -1.29 -21.70
N GLU A 482 -10.58 -1.90 -20.85
CA GLU A 482 -10.58 -3.35 -20.63
C GLU A 482 -11.99 -3.93 -20.80
N GLY A 483 -12.02 -5.12 -21.37
CA GLY A 483 -13.25 -5.92 -21.52
C GLY A 483 -13.02 -7.31 -20.96
N ASN A 484 -14.02 -7.86 -20.26
CA ASN A 484 -13.93 -9.19 -19.69
C ASN A 484 -15.27 -9.92 -19.87
N PHE A 485 -15.28 -10.97 -20.67
CA PHE A 485 -16.40 -11.91 -20.76
C PHE A 485 -16.08 -13.13 -19.94
N THR A 486 -16.97 -13.53 -19.04
CA THR A 486 -16.80 -14.70 -18.18
C THR A 486 -17.99 -15.63 -18.30
N PHE A 487 -17.72 -16.93 -18.33
CA PHE A 487 -18.72 -17.97 -18.19
C PHE A 487 -18.28 -18.93 -17.10
N ARG A 488 -19.12 -19.11 -16.07
CA ARG A 488 -18.88 -20.03 -14.95
C ARG A 488 -20.04 -21.01 -14.85
N ALA A 489 -19.70 -22.27 -14.71
CA ALA A 489 -20.64 -23.34 -14.41
C ALA A 489 -20.23 -24.05 -13.13
N ASN A 490 -21.16 -24.35 -12.27
CA ASN A 490 -20.97 -25.11 -11.04
C ASN A 490 -22.02 -26.21 -10.93
N TYR A 491 -21.60 -27.33 -10.36
CA TYR A 491 -22.44 -28.51 -10.16
C TYR A 491 -22.13 -29.11 -8.79
N ALA A 492 -23.15 -29.46 -8.04
CA ALA A 492 -23.02 -30.20 -6.81
C ALA A 492 -23.95 -31.44 -6.81
N TYR A 493 -23.41 -32.58 -6.38
CA TYR A 493 -24.15 -33.82 -6.22
C TYR A 493 -24.31 -34.17 -4.76
N ASN A 494 -25.57 -34.30 -4.34
CA ASN A 494 -25.96 -34.68 -2.99
C ASN A 494 -25.29 -33.84 -1.89
N LYS A 495 -24.92 -32.58 -2.19
CA LYS A 495 -24.15 -31.69 -1.30
C LYS A 495 -22.88 -32.32 -0.75
N ARG A 496 -22.27 -33.27 -1.53
CA ARG A 496 -21.01 -33.94 -1.18
C ARG A 496 -19.90 -33.64 -2.13
N TYR A 497 -20.17 -33.76 -3.43
CA TYR A 497 -19.18 -33.57 -4.50
C TYR A 497 -19.53 -32.34 -5.29
N MET A 498 -18.56 -31.44 -5.43
CA MET A 498 -18.74 -30.18 -6.16
C MET A 498 -17.72 -30.07 -7.27
N LEU A 499 -18.15 -29.56 -8.41
CA LEU A 499 -17.31 -29.22 -9.54
C LEU A 499 -17.63 -27.81 -9.99
N GLU A 500 -16.62 -27.11 -10.43
CA GLU A 500 -16.73 -25.76 -10.98
C GLU A 500 -15.77 -25.59 -12.16
N ALA A 501 -16.21 -24.92 -13.20
CA ALA A 501 -15.39 -24.51 -14.31
C ALA A 501 -15.70 -23.07 -14.68
N THR A 502 -14.67 -22.28 -14.93
CA THR A 502 -14.81 -20.90 -15.39
C THR A 502 -13.94 -20.67 -16.61
N LEU A 503 -14.51 -20.03 -17.63
CA LEU A 503 -13.81 -19.55 -18.81
C LEU A 503 -13.91 -18.03 -18.85
N ALA A 504 -12.85 -17.34 -19.24
CA ALA A 504 -12.87 -15.91 -19.45
C ALA A 504 -12.11 -15.50 -20.71
N ALA A 505 -12.69 -14.56 -21.44
CA ALA A 505 -12.02 -13.86 -22.53
C ALA A 505 -11.74 -12.42 -22.05
N MET A 506 -10.48 -12.13 -21.79
CA MET A 506 -10.01 -10.84 -21.30
C MET A 506 -9.43 -10.02 -22.45
N GLY A 507 -9.73 -8.73 -22.52
CA GLY A 507 -9.20 -7.81 -23.53
C GLY A 507 -8.63 -6.55 -22.89
N SER A 508 -7.49 -6.06 -23.39
CA SER A 508 -6.88 -4.80 -22.96
C SER A 508 -6.29 -4.05 -24.15
N ASN A 509 -6.45 -2.72 -24.17
CA ASN A 509 -5.89 -1.88 -25.23
C ASN A 509 -4.38 -1.59 -25.05
N ARG A 510 -3.75 -2.15 -24.05
CA ARG A 510 -2.29 -2.11 -23.86
C ARG A 510 -1.53 -2.93 -24.92
N PHE A 511 -2.19 -3.92 -25.47
CA PHE A 511 -1.66 -4.80 -26.53
C PHE A 511 -2.30 -4.52 -27.90
N GLN A 512 -1.70 -5.04 -28.98
CA GLN A 512 -2.22 -4.86 -30.34
C GLN A 512 -2.56 -6.20 -31.03
N GLY A 513 -3.34 -6.10 -32.12
CA GLY A 513 -3.72 -7.26 -32.92
C GLY A 513 -4.41 -8.34 -32.10
N ASP A 514 -4.08 -9.59 -32.35
CA ASP A 514 -4.62 -10.75 -31.64
C ASP A 514 -4.14 -10.82 -30.19
N ASN A 515 -3.00 -10.20 -29.89
CA ASN A 515 -2.46 -10.13 -28.53
C ASN A 515 -3.30 -9.22 -27.60
N LYS A 516 -4.31 -8.50 -28.11
CA LYS A 516 -5.29 -7.77 -27.29
C LYS A 516 -6.09 -8.68 -26.38
N TYR A 517 -6.24 -9.94 -26.75
CA TYR A 517 -7.11 -10.88 -26.05
C TYR A 517 -6.31 -11.99 -25.38
N PHE A 518 -6.78 -12.38 -24.19
CA PHE A 518 -6.25 -13.52 -23.45
C PHE A 518 -7.40 -14.42 -23.01
N PHE A 519 -7.25 -15.74 -23.20
CA PHE A 519 -8.21 -16.74 -22.78
C PHE A 519 -7.75 -17.38 -21.47
N ALA A 520 -8.46 -17.02 -20.39
CA ALA A 520 -8.24 -17.57 -19.08
C ALA A 520 -9.24 -18.70 -18.79
N HIS A 521 -8.81 -19.65 -17.95
CA HIS A 521 -9.70 -20.71 -17.48
C HIS A 521 -9.34 -21.16 -16.06
N SER A 522 -10.32 -21.67 -15.36
CA SER A 522 -10.11 -22.36 -14.08
C SER A 522 -11.05 -23.55 -13.94
N VAL A 523 -10.60 -24.56 -13.23
CA VAL A 523 -11.38 -25.72 -12.83
C VAL A 523 -11.13 -26.00 -11.36
N GLY A 524 -12.18 -26.36 -10.63
CA GLY A 524 -12.08 -26.71 -9.23
C GLY A 524 -13.03 -27.85 -8.86
N GLY A 525 -12.69 -28.55 -7.78
CA GLY A 525 -13.52 -29.56 -7.16
C GLY A 525 -13.47 -29.45 -5.64
N ALA A 526 -14.57 -29.84 -4.99
CA ALA A 526 -14.60 -29.98 -3.55
C ALA A 526 -15.34 -31.23 -3.14
N TRP A 527 -14.89 -31.81 -2.02
CA TRP A 527 -15.52 -32.97 -1.39
C TRP A 527 -15.87 -32.61 0.07
N ILE A 528 -17.15 -32.64 0.40
CA ILE A 528 -17.64 -32.45 1.76
C ILE A 528 -17.66 -33.80 2.45
N ILE A 529 -16.56 -34.15 3.07
CA ILE A 529 -16.29 -35.45 3.70
C ILE A 529 -17.25 -35.66 4.89
N SER A 530 -17.61 -34.58 5.60
CA SER A 530 -18.56 -34.65 6.72
C SER A 530 -19.98 -35.10 6.33
N ASN A 531 -20.35 -35.00 5.05
CA ASN A 531 -21.65 -35.45 4.56
C ASN A 531 -21.67 -36.94 4.14
N GLU A 532 -20.53 -37.63 4.23
CA GLU A 532 -20.43 -39.06 3.97
C GLU A 532 -21.02 -39.89 5.11
N SER A 533 -21.52 -41.06 4.79
CA SER A 533 -22.20 -41.95 5.73
C SER A 533 -21.36 -42.32 6.96
N PHE A 534 -20.03 -42.36 6.81
CA PHE A 534 -19.08 -42.72 7.87
C PHE A 534 -18.77 -41.56 8.85
N LEU A 535 -19.05 -40.29 8.47
CA LEU A 535 -18.84 -39.10 9.32
C LEU A 535 -20.14 -38.37 9.67
N LYS A 536 -21.21 -38.58 8.93
CA LYS A 536 -22.48 -37.86 9.05
C LYS A 536 -23.02 -37.77 10.47
N ASP A 537 -22.86 -38.85 11.26
CA ASP A 537 -23.41 -38.97 12.60
C ASP A 537 -22.42 -38.53 13.70
N MET A 538 -21.22 -38.12 13.33
CA MET A 538 -20.18 -37.70 14.28
C MET A 538 -20.46 -36.28 14.75
N LYS A 539 -21.04 -36.11 15.93
CA LYS A 539 -21.43 -34.82 16.51
C LYS A 539 -20.27 -33.82 16.68
N ALA A 540 -19.02 -34.32 16.77
CA ALA A 540 -17.85 -33.47 16.90
C ALA A 540 -17.44 -32.79 15.60
N VAL A 541 -17.87 -33.29 14.43
CA VAL A 541 -17.48 -32.78 13.10
C VAL A 541 -18.70 -32.13 12.45
N ASN A 542 -18.75 -30.81 12.42
CA ASN A 542 -19.85 -30.08 11.78
C ASN A 542 -19.60 -29.87 10.28
N LEU A 543 -18.32 -29.68 9.87
CA LEU A 543 -17.88 -29.59 8.50
C LEU A 543 -16.47 -30.15 8.39
N LEU A 544 -16.22 -30.98 7.40
CA LEU A 544 -14.90 -31.31 6.90
C LEU A 544 -14.96 -31.34 5.39
N LYS A 545 -14.22 -30.43 4.75
CA LYS A 545 -14.27 -30.21 3.31
C LYS A 545 -12.86 -30.12 2.74
N MET A 546 -12.59 -30.84 1.69
CA MET A 546 -11.37 -30.75 0.90
C MET A 546 -11.66 -30.00 -0.39
N LYS A 547 -10.74 -29.11 -0.80
CA LYS A 547 -10.85 -28.28 -2.02
C LYS A 547 -9.59 -28.41 -2.87
N VAL A 548 -9.76 -28.46 -4.18
CA VAL A 548 -8.65 -28.39 -5.14
C VAL A 548 -9.08 -27.47 -6.26
N SER A 549 -8.25 -26.52 -6.66
CA SER A 549 -8.48 -25.68 -7.84
C SER A 549 -7.20 -25.51 -8.65
N TYR A 550 -7.35 -25.41 -9.96
CA TYR A 550 -6.30 -25.07 -10.91
C TYR A 550 -6.81 -24.02 -11.87
N GLY A 551 -5.95 -23.06 -12.23
CA GLY A 551 -6.32 -22.02 -13.19
C GLY A 551 -5.14 -21.46 -13.97
N HIS A 552 -5.48 -20.90 -15.12
CA HIS A 552 -4.62 -20.19 -16.04
C HIS A 552 -5.17 -18.79 -16.24
N LEU A 553 -4.48 -17.77 -15.69
CA LEU A 553 -4.96 -16.38 -15.66
C LEU A 553 -3.99 -15.45 -16.37
N GLY A 554 -4.53 -14.50 -17.14
CA GLY A 554 -3.76 -13.43 -17.76
C GLY A 554 -3.60 -12.22 -16.84
N TYR A 555 -2.47 -11.53 -16.99
CA TYR A 555 -2.18 -10.27 -16.31
C TYR A 555 -1.68 -9.21 -17.29
N ALA A 556 -2.28 -8.01 -17.22
CA ALA A 556 -1.92 -6.87 -18.06
C ALA A 556 -1.62 -5.60 -17.25
N GLY A 557 -1.64 -5.70 -15.90
CA GLY A 557 -1.73 -4.56 -15.00
C GLY A 557 -0.70 -3.44 -15.21
N ASP A 558 0.58 -3.73 -15.19
CA ASP A 558 1.65 -2.71 -15.22
C ASP A 558 2.30 -2.52 -16.58
N THR A 559 1.70 -3.05 -17.63
CA THR A 559 2.22 -2.88 -18.97
C THR A 559 1.98 -1.45 -19.44
N ASP A 560 3.04 -0.71 -19.73
CA ASP A 560 2.93 0.63 -20.32
C ASP A 560 2.19 0.60 -21.65
N PHE A 561 1.54 1.71 -22.01
CA PHE A 561 0.94 1.86 -23.31
C PHE A 561 2.00 1.92 -24.41
N PHE A 562 1.63 1.42 -25.58
CA PHE A 562 2.42 1.52 -26.79
C PHE A 562 3.80 0.85 -26.77
N LEU A 563 4.05 -0.11 -25.85
CA LEU A 563 5.29 -0.92 -25.87
C LEU A 563 5.50 -1.66 -27.20
N HIS A 564 4.42 -1.88 -27.94
CA HIS A 564 4.45 -2.50 -29.26
C HIS A 564 4.86 -1.54 -30.40
N ARG A 565 4.96 -0.21 -30.11
CA ARG A 565 5.34 0.82 -31.08
C ARG A 565 6.67 1.44 -30.77
N THR A 566 7.45 1.70 -31.81
CA THR A 566 8.66 2.51 -31.70
C THR A 566 8.28 3.94 -31.36
N ASN A 567 8.90 4.51 -30.35
CA ASN A 567 8.62 5.85 -29.85
C ASN A 567 9.81 6.79 -30.10
N TRP A 568 9.50 7.94 -30.66
CA TRP A 568 10.45 9.01 -30.99
C TRP A 568 10.05 10.28 -30.27
N ARG A 569 11.02 11.10 -29.88
CA ARG A 569 10.79 12.45 -29.37
C ARG A 569 11.65 13.45 -30.11
N GLN A 570 11.28 14.71 -30.04
CA GLN A 570 12.16 15.81 -30.43
C GLN A 570 13.29 15.88 -29.37
N GLY A 571 14.53 15.76 -29.83
CA GLY A 571 15.74 15.92 -29.03
C GLY A 571 16.20 17.35 -28.92
N ASP A 572 17.39 17.53 -28.37
CA ASP A 572 18.01 18.84 -28.22
C ASP A 572 18.39 19.44 -29.56
N LYS A 573 18.68 20.73 -29.56
CA LYS A 573 19.20 21.40 -30.74
C LYS A 573 20.68 21.07 -30.94
N GLU A 574 20.98 20.54 -32.12
CA GLU A 574 22.34 20.41 -32.60
C GLU A 574 22.69 21.61 -33.48
N GLU A 575 23.79 22.30 -33.18
CA GLU A 575 24.28 23.42 -33.92
C GLU A 575 25.25 22.97 -35.02
N PHE A 576 24.80 22.98 -36.27
CA PHE A 576 25.64 22.67 -37.44
C PHE A 576 26.46 23.87 -37.92
N LYS A 577 26.09 25.11 -37.51
CA LYS A 577 26.82 26.38 -37.67
C LYS A 577 26.43 27.34 -36.56
N PRO A 578 27.23 28.32 -36.20
CA PRO A 578 26.85 29.35 -35.23
C PRO A 578 25.47 29.94 -35.58
N SER A 579 24.53 29.89 -34.64
CA SER A 579 23.13 30.35 -34.70
C SER A 579 22.18 29.57 -35.60
N THR A 580 22.54 28.43 -36.17
CA THR A 580 21.65 27.54 -36.94
C THR A 580 21.54 26.17 -36.26
N GLY A 581 20.77 26.12 -35.19
CA GLY A 581 20.44 24.83 -34.52
C GLY A 581 19.18 24.19 -35.15
N ALA A 582 19.26 22.89 -35.42
CA ALA A 582 18.10 22.09 -35.78
C ALA A 582 17.83 21.09 -34.63
N ASN A 583 16.55 20.92 -34.30
CA ASN A 583 16.16 19.90 -33.31
C ASN A 583 16.47 18.52 -33.86
N THR A 584 17.09 17.69 -33.06
CA THR A 584 17.27 16.26 -33.36
C THR A 584 15.96 15.48 -33.17
N THR A 585 15.94 14.26 -33.66
CA THR A 585 14.89 13.28 -33.38
C THR A 585 15.52 12.10 -32.71
N ASP A 586 15.20 11.94 -31.41
CA ASP A 586 15.77 10.89 -30.58
C ASP A 586 14.85 9.68 -30.55
N LEU A 587 15.40 8.50 -30.71
CA LEU A 587 14.69 7.26 -30.45
C LEU A 587 14.63 7.05 -28.92
N ILE A 588 13.41 7.03 -28.36
CA ILE A 588 13.22 6.75 -26.93
C ILE A 588 13.19 5.25 -26.68
N ARG A 589 12.50 4.51 -27.57
CA ARG A 589 12.27 3.07 -27.38
C ARG A 589 11.94 2.40 -28.70
N LEU A 590 12.50 1.22 -28.94
CA LEU A 590 12.03 0.32 -30.00
C LEU A 590 10.75 -0.38 -29.56
N GLY A 591 9.79 -0.48 -30.46
CA GLY A 591 8.57 -1.23 -30.25
C GLY A 591 8.75 -2.73 -30.43
N ASN A 592 7.98 -3.52 -29.71
CA ASN A 592 7.89 -4.97 -29.89
C ASN A 592 6.43 -5.35 -30.24
N PRO A 593 6.11 -5.58 -31.53
CA PRO A 593 4.75 -5.94 -31.94
C PRO A 593 4.29 -7.31 -31.43
N ASP A 594 5.23 -8.18 -31.06
CA ASP A 594 4.96 -9.55 -30.60
C ASP A 594 4.74 -9.66 -29.07
N LEU A 595 4.68 -8.51 -28.39
CA LEU A 595 4.49 -8.47 -26.95
C LEU A 595 3.16 -9.12 -26.55
N LYS A 596 3.23 -10.04 -25.58
CA LYS A 596 2.13 -10.87 -25.09
C LYS A 596 1.83 -10.60 -23.61
N TRP A 597 0.66 -11.05 -23.18
CA TRP A 597 0.25 -11.03 -21.79
C TRP A 597 1.21 -11.84 -20.91
N GLU A 598 1.42 -11.33 -19.72
CA GLU A 598 1.89 -12.17 -18.63
C GLU A 598 0.77 -13.13 -18.22
N TYR A 599 1.13 -14.31 -17.71
CA TYR A 599 0.13 -15.25 -17.22
C TYR A 599 0.62 -16.07 -16.04
N SER A 600 -0.33 -16.45 -15.18
CA SER A 600 -0.10 -17.33 -14.03
C SER A 600 -0.79 -18.68 -14.23
N ASN A 601 -0.05 -19.76 -13.88
CA ASN A 601 -0.62 -21.08 -13.64
C ASN A 601 -0.67 -21.31 -12.13
N GLU A 602 -1.88 -21.48 -11.61
CA GLU A 602 -2.12 -21.54 -10.16
C GLU A 602 -2.73 -22.88 -9.77
N LEU A 603 -2.18 -23.51 -8.73
CA LEU A 603 -2.73 -24.68 -8.05
C LEU A 603 -3.02 -24.32 -6.62
N ASN A 604 -4.20 -24.66 -6.11
CA ASN A 604 -4.54 -24.61 -4.71
C ASN A 604 -5.10 -25.93 -4.21
N ILE A 605 -4.67 -26.36 -3.03
CA ILE A 605 -5.21 -27.51 -2.31
C ILE A 605 -5.53 -27.05 -0.89
N GLY A 606 -6.77 -27.21 -0.45
CA GLY A 606 -7.23 -26.72 0.83
C GLY A 606 -8.08 -27.72 1.60
N ILE A 607 -8.02 -27.59 2.92
CA ILE A 607 -8.89 -28.30 3.87
C ILE A 607 -9.55 -27.27 4.77
N GLU A 608 -10.86 -27.30 4.85
CA GLU A 608 -11.70 -26.48 5.73
C GLU A 608 -12.42 -27.38 6.73
N GLY A 609 -12.39 -27.01 8.01
CA GLY A 609 -13.03 -27.76 9.07
C GLY A 609 -13.81 -26.88 10.04
N ARG A 610 -14.94 -27.43 10.56
CA ARG A 610 -15.69 -26.89 11.69
C ARG A 610 -16.00 -28.02 12.65
N PHE A 611 -15.73 -27.81 13.90
CA PHE A 611 -15.77 -28.85 14.91
C PHE A 611 -16.46 -28.35 16.18
N LEU A 612 -16.89 -29.30 17.05
CA LEU A 612 -17.39 -29.04 18.40
C LEU A 612 -18.56 -28.04 18.43
N ASN A 613 -19.59 -28.26 17.62
CA ASN A 613 -20.72 -27.34 17.44
C ASN A 613 -20.29 -25.95 16.92
N ASN A 614 -19.40 -25.93 15.95
CA ASN A 614 -18.79 -24.74 15.34
C ASN A 614 -17.94 -23.85 16.30
N ARG A 615 -17.54 -24.36 17.47
CA ARG A 615 -16.65 -23.63 18.38
C ARG A 615 -15.25 -23.51 17.78
N LEU A 616 -14.73 -24.57 17.19
CA LEU A 616 -13.47 -24.57 16.46
C LEU A 616 -13.75 -24.55 14.97
N SER A 617 -13.17 -23.59 14.28
CA SER A 617 -13.15 -23.52 12.81
C SER A 617 -11.77 -23.21 12.31
N GLY A 618 -11.43 -23.71 11.13
CA GLY A 618 -10.13 -23.43 10.51
C GLY A 618 -10.09 -23.85 9.07
N GLU A 619 -9.11 -23.29 8.37
CA GLU A 619 -8.80 -23.59 6.98
C GLU A 619 -7.29 -23.56 6.79
N VAL A 620 -6.76 -24.54 6.05
CA VAL A 620 -5.35 -24.60 5.65
C VAL A 620 -5.31 -24.81 4.14
N ASN A 621 -4.53 -23.98 3.45
CA ASN A 621 -4.33 -24.07 2.01
C ASN A 621 -2.86 -24.15 1.68
N TYR A 622 -2.49 -25.06 0.80
CA TYR A 622 -1.25 -25.03 0.05
C TYR A 622 -1.51 -24.40 -1.31
N PHE A 623 -0.65 -23.48 -1.73
CA PHE A 623 -0.73 -22.84 -3.02
C PHE A 623 0.61 -22.89 -3.77
N ARG A 624 0.53 -22.95 -5.09
CA ARG A 624 1.67 -22.85 -5.98
C ARG A 624 1.25 -22.09 -7.23
N GLU A 625 1.94 -21.00 -7.51
CA GLU A 625 1.74 -20.15 -8.68
C GLU A 625 3.04 -20.04 -9.48
N LEU A 626 2.95 -20.23 -10.77
CA LEU A 626 4.03 -20.05 -11.73
C LEU A 626 3.64 -18.96 -12.72
N ARG A 627 4.18 -17.75 -12.53
CA ARG A 627 4.01 -16.63 -13.45
C ARG A 627 5.07 -16.68 -14.54
N LYS A 628 4.62 -16.54 -15.79
CA LYS A 628 5.45 -16.57 -16.98
C LYS A 628 5.20 -15.38 -17.88
N ASN A 629 6.07 -15.20 -18.87
CA ASN A 629 6.03 -14.10 -19.83
C ASN A 629 6.07 -12.73 -19.17
N ILE A 630 6.70 -12.60 -18.02
CA ILE A 630 6.83 -11.31 -17.34
C ILE A 630 7.61 -10.36 -18.26
N ILE A 631 7.05 -9.17 -18.46
CA ILE A 631 7.60 -8.18 -19.37
C ILE A 631 8.81 -7.50 -18.72
N GLY A 632 9.88 -7.36 -19.49
CA GLY A 632 11.11 -6.71 -19.03
C GLY A 632 12.02 -6.32 -20.20
N ILE A 633 13.10 -5.62 -19.88
CA ILE A 633 14.14 -5.22 -20.84
C ILE A 633 15.22 -6.30 -20.89
N ASN A 634 15.46 -6.85 -22.06
CA ASN A 634 16.44 -7.93 -22.24
C ASN A 634 17.82 -7.40 -22.65
N SER A 635 18.49 -6.63 -21.76
CA SER A 635 19.81 -6.06 -22.02
C SER A 635 20.91 -7.12 -22.17
N ALA A 636 20.74 -8.32 -21.63
CA ALA A 636 21.69 -9.40 -21.80
C ALA A 636 21.77 -9.94 -23.25
N LYS A 637 20.69 -9.76 -24.03
CA LYS A 637 20.62 -10.20 -25.43
C LYS A 637 21.21 -9.19 -26.41
N TYR A 638 21.21 -7.91 -26.07
CA TYR A 638 21.58 -6.81 -26.96
C TYR A 638 22.93 -6.22 -26.56
N ALA A 639 23.74 -5.86 -27.54
CA ALA A 639 25.02 -5.23 -27.27
C ALA A 639 24.84 -3.87 -26.59
N THR A 640 25.73 -3.55 -25.65
CA THR A 640 25.69 -2.28 -24.88
C THR A 640 25.73 -1.02 -25.75
N ILE A 641 26.32 -1.11 -26.95
CA ILE A 641 26.35 -0.02 -27.92
C ILE A 641 24.93 0.34 -28.43
N GLY A 642 23.97 -0.57 -28.27
CA GLY A 642 22.57 -0.32 -28.61
C GLY A 642 21.88 0.69 -27.70
N GLY A 643 22.43 1.01 -26.54
CA GLY A 643 21.89 2.00 -25.60
C GLY A 643 20.40 1.77 -25.29
N ASN A 644 19.59 2.83 -25.46
CA ASN A 644 18.12 2.81 -25.22
C ASN A 644 17.32 2.08 -26.31
N PHE A 645 17.97 1.48 -27.30
CA PHE A 645 17.32 0.79 -28.42
C PHE A 645 16.91 -0.65 -28.08
N ILE A 646 16.64 -0.95 -26.82
CA ILE A 646 16.25 -2.29 -26.38
C ILE A 646 14.73 -2.33 -26.23
N PRO A 647 14.01 -3.19 -26.98
CA PRO A 647 12.58 -3.35 -26.82
C PRO A 647 12.23 -4.11 -25.55
N SER A 648 11.02 -3.90 -25.04
CA SER A 648 10.46 -4.77 -24.01
C SER A 648 10.14 -6.13 -24.57
N GLU A 649 10.47 -7.20 -23.86
CA GLU A 649 10.22 -8.60 -24.23
C GLU A 649 9.58 -9.37 -23.07
N ASN A 650 8.91 -10.48 -23.39
CA ASN A 650 8.37 -11.41 -22.40
C ASN A 650 9.47 -12.40 -21.94
N ILE A 651 10.24 -12.04 -20.93
CA ILE A 651 11.46 -12.77 -20.53
C ILE A 651 11.41 -13.39 -19.15
N GLY A 652 10.57 -12.89 -18.25
CA GLY A 652 10.61 -13.26 -16.84
C GLY A 652 9.76 -14.49 -16.51
N GLU A 653 10.19 -15.23 -15.48
CA GLU A 653 9.44 -16.31 -14.86
C GLU A 653 9.70 -16.33 -13.35
N VAL A 654 8.62 -16.33 -12.55
CA VAL A 654 8.66 -16.39 -11.09
C VAL A 654 7.77 -17.51 -10.59
N LEU A 655 8.31 -18.33 -9.69
CA LEU A 655 7.56 -19.32 -8.94
C LEU A 655 7.28 -18.80 -7.55
N ASN A 656 6.02 -18.76 -7.14
CA ASN A 656 5.60 -18.47 -5.78
C ASN A 656 4.82 -19.65 -5.20
N GLN A 657 5.12 -20.05 -3.96
CA GLN A 657 4.44 -21.15 -3.30
C GLN A 657 4.45 -20.96 -1.78
N GLY A 658 3.50 -21.59 -1.10
CA GLY A 658 3.41 -21.43 0.33
C GLY A 658 2.19 -22.09 0.94
N ILE A 659 1.95 -21.72 2.19
CA ILE A 659 0.80 -22.18 2.99
C ILE A 659 0.15 -20.96 3.64
N ASP A 660 -1.15 -20.88 3.57
CA ASP A 660 -1.93 -19.97 4.42
C ASP A 660 -2.91 -20.78 5.28
N ALA A 661 -3.07 -20.35 6.52
CA ALA A 661 -3.93 -21.02 7.48
C ALA A 661 -4.63 -20.03 8.41
N CYS A 662 -5.87 -20.31 8.76
CA CYS A 662 -6.58 -19.64 9.83
C CYS A 662 -7.19 -20.65 10.78
N VAL A 663 -7.24 -20.29 12.08
CA VAL A 663 -7.91 -21.06 13.12
C VAL A 663 -8.68 -20.09 13.99
N ASN A 664 -9.94 -20.37 14.26
CA ASN A 664 -10.78 -19.57 15.15
C ASN A 664 -11.44 -20.47 16.19
N TRP A 665 -11.36 -20.05 17.44
CA TRP A 665 -12.07 -20.66 18.57
C TRP A 665 -13.07 -19.67 19.14
N ASN A 666 -14.36 -20.00 19.10
CA ASN A 666 -15.45 -19.19 19.63
C ASN A 666 -16.18 -19.99 20.70
N ASP A 667 -16.26 -19.46 21.91
CA ASP A 667 -16.98 -20.13 22.97
C ASP A 667 -17.60 -19.12 23.94
N LYS A 668 -18.42 -19.64 24.86
CA LYS A 668 -19.06 -18.85 25.90
C LYS A 668 -18.98 -19.58 27.25
N VAL A 669 -18.84 -18.82 28.32
CA VAL A 669 -18.88 -19.29 29.69
C VAL A 669 -20.08 -18.64 30.39
N GLY A 670 -21.06 -19.45 30.77
CA GLY A 670 -22.34 -18.95 31.28
C GLY A 670 -23.14 -18.19 30.20
N GLU A 671 -23.95 -17.21 30.62
CA GLU A 671 -24.79 -16.42 29.71
C GLU A 671 -24.14 -15.11 29.26
N ASP A 672 -23.21 -14.57 30.05
CA ASP A 672 -22.72 -13.19 29.96
C ASP A 672 -21.31 -13.06 29.35
N PHE A 673 -20.50 -14.13 29.39
CA PHE A 673 -19.11 -14.06 28.92
C PHE A 673 -18.91 -14.84 27.62
N THR A 674 -18.48 -14.15 26.57
CA THR A 674 -18.10 -14.75 25.29
C THR A 674 -16.65 -14.40 24.95
N TYR A 675 -15.94 -15.34 24.36
CA TYR A 675 -14.57 -15.12 23.92
C TYR A 675 -14.32 -15.73 22.53
N ASN A 676 -13.48 -15.02 21.76
CA ASN A 676 -12.97 -15.46 20.47
C ASN A 676 -11.46 -15.41 20.50
N LEU A 677 -10.82 -16.46 19.96
CA LEU A 677 -9.37 -16.53 19.73
C LEU A 677 -9.15 -16.81 18.25
N GLY A 678 -8.51 -15.90 17.56
CA GLY A 678 -8.18 -16.01 16.15
C GLY A 678 -6.68 -16.14 15.90
N LEU A 679 -6.32 -16.96 14.92
CA LEU A 679 -4.95 -17.12 14.43
C LEU A 679 -4.99 -17.10 12.91
N ASN A 680 -4.21 -16.20 12.31
CA ASN A 680 -3.98 -16.13 10.88
C ASN A 680 -2.49 -16.24 10.59
N ILE A 681 -2.07 -17.16 9.74
CA ILE A 681 -0.68 -17.33 9.34
C ILE A 681 -0.57 -17.42 7.82
N THR A 682 0.45 -16.80 7.27
CA THR A 682 0.82 -16.91 5.87
C THR A 682 2.32 -17.13 5.77
N PHE A 683 2.71 -18.24 5.18
CA PHE A 683 4.10 -18.52 4.81
C PHE A 683 4.21 -18.54 3.30
N THR A 684 5.13 -17.75 2.75
CA THR A 684 5.34 -17.63 1.30
C THR A 684 6.81 -17.67 0.94
N LYS A 685 7.12 -18.34 -0.16
CA LYS A 685 8.47 -18.41 -0.73
C LYS A 685 8.39 -18.25 -2.24
N ASN A 686 8.91 -17.16 -2.75
CA ASN A 686 9.06 -16.98 -4.18
C ASN A 686 10.49 -17.28 -4.64
N LYS A 687 10.63 -17.54 -5.93
CA LYS A 687 11.89 -17.84 -6.58
C LYS A 687 11.87 -17.33 -8.02
N LEU A 688 12.82 -16.48 -8.36
CA LEU A 688 13.06 -16.03 -9.72
C LEU A 688 13.61 -17.22 -10.52
N ARG A 689 12.93 -17.63 -11.58
CA ARG A 689 13.31 -18.77 -12.41
C ARG A 689 13.95 -18.35 -13.72
N LYS A 690 13.51 -17.20 -14.23
CA LYS A 690 14.02 -16.66 -15.49
C LYS A 690 13.96 -15.13 -15.44
N THR A 691 15.03 -14.50 -15.86
CA THR A 691 15.15 -13.04 -15.97
C THR A 691 16.24 -12.68 -16.97
N ASN A 692 16.45 -11.40 -17.17
CA ASN A 692 17.56 -10.85 -17.91
C ASN A 692 18.86 -10.95 -17.07
N GLU A 693 19.54 -12.06 -17.17
CA GLU A 693 20.80 -12.33 -16.47
C GLU A 693 21.81 -12.98 -17.44
N LEU A 694 23.05 -12.53 -17.37
CA LEU A 694 24.13 -13.10 -18.20
C LEU A 694 24.43 -14.52 -17.74
N SER A 695 24.72 -15.41 -18.70
CA SER A 695 24.94 -16.83 -18.42
C SER A 695 26.27 -17.13 -17.71
N ASN A 696 27.23 -16.21 -17.80
CA ASN A 696 28.59 -16.33 -17.25
C ASN A 696 28.79 -15.63 -15.90
N ILE A 697 27.71 -15.35 -15.18
CA ILE A 697 27.79 -14.82 -13.81
C ILE A 697 28.02 -15.97 -12.83
N GLU A 698 28.86 -15.75 -11.84
CA GLU A 698 29.14 -16.69 -10.75
C GLU A 698 27.88 -17.06 -9.98
N ASP A 699 27.79 -18.30 -9.50
CA ASP A 699 26.57 -18.83 -8.89
C ASP A 699 26.12 -18.05 -7.65
N TYR A 700 27.04 -17.50 -6.85
CA TYR A 700 26.70 -16.71 -5.66
C TYR A 700 26.12 -15.34 -5.99
N ARG A 701 26.37 -14.80 -7.20
CA ARG A 701 25.85 -13.52 -7.71
C ARG A 701 24.49 -13.65 -8.42
N LYS A 702 24.11 -14.88 -8.80
CA LYS A 702 22.87 -15.08 -9.57
C LYS A 702 21.63 -14.62 -8.80
N SER A 703 20.82 -13.82 -9.45
CA SER A 703 19.45 -13.52 -9.01
C SER A 703 18.50 -14.67 -9.34
N ILE A 704 18.77 -15.42 -10.42
CA ILE A 704 18.04 -16.64 -10.72
C ILE A 704 18.22 -17.63 -9.58
N GLY A 705 17.09 -18.13 -9.07
CA GLY A 705 17.08 -19.03 -7.90
C GLY A 705 16.82 -18.31 -6.58
N GLN A 706 16.97 -17.00 -6.52
CA GLN A 706 16.72 -16.18 -5.33
C GLN A 706 15.28 -15.62 -5.30
N PRO A 707 14.81 -15.10 -4.16
CA PRO A 707 13.58 -14.34 -4.09
C PRO A 707 13.65 -13.07 -4.95
N THR A 708 12.50 -12.61 -5.46
CA THR A 708 12.42 -11.35 -6.23
C THR A 708 12.83 -10.12 -5.40
N SER A 709 12.73 -10.21 -4.07
CA SER A 709 13.11 -9.17 -3.10
C SER A 709 14.49 -9.41 -2.47
N ALA A 710 15.35 -10.24 -3.08
CA ALA A 710 16.69 -10.49 -2.58
C ALA A 710 17.52 -9.20 -2.55
N ILE A 711 18.27 -9.01 -1.48
CA ILE A 711 19.23 -7.92 -1.31
C ILE A 711 20.61 -8.50 -1.53
N PHE A 712 21.36 -7.92 -2.46
CA PHE A 712 22.74 -8.28 -2.74
C PHE A 712 23.69 -7.24 -2.14
N GLY A 713 24.82 -7.68 -1.65
CA GLY A 713 25.85 -6.84 -1.05
C GLY A 713 27.06 -7.68 -0.68
N TRP A 714 28.07 -7.04 -0.13
CA TRP A 714 29.30 -7.69 0.31
C TRP A 714 29.09 -8.40 1.65
N GLN A 715 29.64 -9.59 1.76
CA GLN A 715 29.60 -10.39 2.98
C GLN A 715 30.70 -9.93 3.94
N SER A 716 30.31 -9.38 5.09
CA SER A 716 31.27 -8.99 6.13
C SER A 716 31.93 -10.23 6.77
N GLN A 717 33.24 -10.14 7.00
CA GLN A 717 34.07 -11.09 7.78
C GLN A 717 34.35 -10.57 9.19
N GLY A 718 33.86 -9.39 9.56
CA GLY A 718 34.16 -8.70 10.81
C GLY A 718 34.98 -7.45 10.60
N LEU A 719 35.72 -7.01 11.64
CA LEU A 719 36.50 -5.78 11.60
C LEU A 719 38.01 -6.10 11.47
N PHE A 720 38.71 -5.30 10.67
CA PHE A 720 40.16 -5.36 10.59
C PHE A 720 40.79 -5.06 11.95
N GLY A 721 41.84 -5.81 12.28
CA GLY A 721 42.59 -5.70 13.54
C GLY A 721 41.94 -6.41 14.72
N LYS A 722 40.62 -6.63 14.70
CA LYS A 722 39.87 -7.39 15.72
C LYS A 722 39.59 -8.81 15.26
N ASP A 723 38.91 -8.97 14.13
CA ASP A 723 38.41 -10.26 13.63
C ASP A 723 39.24 -10.77 12.46
N VAL A 724 39.84 -9.82 11.67
CA VAL A 724 40.59 -10.11 10.45
C VAL A 724 41.89 -9.29 10.43
N ALA A 725 43.00 -9.94 10.06
CA ALA A 725 44.27 -9.22 9.86
C ALA A 725 44.25 -8.45 8.52
N ILE A 726 44.75 -7.20 8.51
CA ILE A 726 44.92 -6.43 7.27
C ILE A 726 45.96 -7.08 6.36
N ALA A 727 47.08 -7.54 6.97
CA ALA A 727 48.15 -8.17 6.22
C ALA A 727 47.69 -9.48 5.59
N GLY A 728 47.79 -9.57 4.26
CA GLY A 728 47.34 -10.72 3.49
C GLY A 728 45.84 -10.76 3.15
N HIS A 729 45.04 -9.78 3.57
CA HIS A 729 43.68 -9.65 3.12
C HIS A 729 43.63 -9.17 1.67
N PRO A 730 42.71 -9.68 0.82
CA PRO A 730 42.46 -9.17 -0.52
C PRO A 730 42.21 -7.65 -0.54
N PHE A 731 42.70 -6.97 -1.56
CA PHE A 731 42.52 -5.52 -1.67
C PHE A 731 41.06 -5.13 -1.86
N GLN A 732 40.53 -4.24 -1.00
CA GLN A 732 39.19 -3.69 -1.14
C GLN A 732 39.19 -2.47 -2.08
N SER A 733 38.50 -2.57 -3.21
CA SER A 733 38.56 -1.58 -4.31
C SER A 733 37.76 -0.30 -4.06
N PHE A 734 36.97 -0.20 -2.99
CA PHE A 734 36.10 0.93 -2.73
C PHE A 734 36.71 2.04 -1.87
N GLY A 735 37.97 1.99 -1.58
CA GLY A 735 38.71 3.04 -0.88
C GLY A 735 39.83 2.49 0.02
N ASN A 736 40.53 3.39 0.68
CA ASN A 736 41.51 3.02 1.70
C ASN A 736 40.81 2.42 2.91
N TYR A 737 41.42 1.46 3.54
CA TYR A 737 40.89 0.82 4.75
C TYR A 737 42.01 0.61 5.79
N GLN A 738 41.62 0.56 7.05
CA GLN A 738 42.50 0.48 8.20
C GLN A 738 41.94 -0.40 9.32
N VAL A 739 42.63 -0.49 10.45
CA VAL A 739 42.15 -1.19 11.65
C VAL A 739 40.85 -0.53 12.13
N GLY A 740 39.84 -1.34 12.32
CA GLY A 740 38.48 -0.91 12.72
C GLY A 740 37.47 -0.86 11.57
N ASP A 741 37.93 -0.85 10.31
CA ASP A 741 37.03 -0.94 9.15
C ASP A 741 36.51 -2.36 8.94
N ILE A 742 35.43 -2.46 8.14
CA ILE A 742 34.81 -3.74 7.83
C ILE A 742 35.64 -4.48 6.78
N ALA A 743 36.05 -5.70 7.08
CA ALA A 743 36.65 -6.64 6.15
C ALA A 743 35.53 -7.38 5.38
N TYR A 744 35.58 -7.37 4.06
CA TYR A 744 34.65 -8.08 3.20
C TYR A 744 35.32 -9.30 2.53
N ALA A 745 34.51 -10.31 2.25
CA ALA A 745 34.95 -11.54 1.62
C ALA A 745 35.24 -11.36 0.12
N ASP A 746 36.39 -11.81 -0.33
CA ASP A 746 36.70 -12.08 -1.74
C ASP A 746 36.09 -13.46 -2.08
N LEU A 747 34.99 -13.47 -2.80
CA LEU A 747 34.21 -14.68 -3.08
C LEU A 747 34.65 -15.41 -4.34
N ASN A 748 35.30 -14.69 -5.28
CA ASN A 748 35.83 -15.26 -6.51
C ASN A 748 37.32 -15.66 -6.40
N ASN A 749 37.98 -15.26 -5.30
CA ASN A 749 39.41 -15.50 -5.00
C ASN A 749 40.35 -14.91 -6.06
N ASP A 750 40.01 -13.74 -6.61
CA ASP A 750 40.88 -13.02 -7.57
C ASP A 750 41.92 -12.09 -6.88
N GLY A 751 41.84 -11.98 -5.55
CA GLY A 751 42.72 -11.13 -4.73
C GLY A 751 42.23 -9.70 -4.57
N MET A 752 41.00 -9.39 -5.04
CA MET A 752 40.39 -8.07 -4.94
C MET A 752 38.93 -8.22 -4.48
N VAL A 753 38.51 -7.42 -3.50
CA VAL A 753 37.08 -7.31 -3.15
C VAL A 753 36.49 -6.15 -3.94
N ASP A 754 35.58 -6.48 -4.87
CA ASP A 754 34.92 -5.50 -5.73
C ASP A 754 33.44 -5.85 -5.94
N ASN A 755 32.78 -5.27 -6.95
CA ASN A 755 31.38 -5.55 -7.28
C ASN A 755 31.14 -7.02 -7.71
N ASN A 756 32.20 -7.77 -8.03
CA ASN A 756 32.09 -9.18 -8.38
C ASN A 756 31.91 -10.09 -7.15
N ASP A 757 32.16 -9.58 -5.94
CA ASP A 757 32.04 -10.33 -4.67
C ASP A 757 30.69 -10.12 -3.98
N GLN A 758 29.75 -9.46 -4.64
CA GLN A 758 28.43 -9.29 -4.06
C GLN A 758 27.65 -10.59 -4.09
N THR A 759 27.08 -10.96 -2.97
CA THR A 759 26.23 -12.14 -2.82
C THR A 759 24.91 -11.75 -2.14
N ARG A 760 23.98 -12.68 -2.06
CA ARG A 760 22.72 -12.43 -1.35
C ARG A 760 22.99 -12.32 0.16
N ILE A 761 22.76 -11.14 0.73
CA ILE A 761 22.88 -10.86 2.17
C ILE A 761 21.53 -10.83 2.89
N GLY A 762 20.39 -10.69 2.16
CA GLY A 762 19.08 -10.61 2.78
C GLY A 762 17.92 -10.60 1.81
N GLN A 763 16.77 -10.16 2.31
CA GLN A 763 15.57 -9.88 1.49
C GLN A 763 14.68 -8.84 2.16
N SER A 764 14.00 -8.01 1.37
CA SER A 764 13.16 -6.91 1.85
C SER A 764 11.67 -7.26 2.03
N PHE A 765 11.23 -8.43 1.57
CA PHE A 765 9.83 -8.86 1.68
C PHE A 765 9.66 -9.99 2.70
N PRO A 766 8.65 -9.94 3.61
CA PRO A 766 8.48 -10.95 4.64
C PRO A 766 8.12 -12.33 4.07
N LYS A 767 8.71 -13.37 4.66
CA LYS A 767 8.38 -14.77 4.35
C LYS A 767 7.16 -15.24 5.13
N THR A 768 7.04 -14.82 6.38
CA THR A 768 5.95 -15.21 7.25
C THR A 768 5.27 -13.97 7.81
N THR A 769 3.96 -13.96 7.77
CA THR A 769 3.13 -13.01 8.50
C THR A 769 2.19 -13.75 9.42
N LEU A 770 2.03 -13.21 10.62
CA LEU A 770 1.21 -13.77 11.69
C LEU A 770 0.27 -12.71 12.21
N GLY A 771 -0.99 -13.07 12.43
CA GLY A 771 -1.97 -12.30 13.19
C GLY A 771 -2.60 -13.17 14.27
N VAL A 772 -2.63 -12.67 15.49
CA VAL A 772 -3.29 -13.34 16.63
C VAL A 772 -4.26 -12.33 17.23
N ASP A 773 -5.53 -12.67 17.27
CA ASP A 773 -6.56 -11.83 17.88
C ASP A 773 -7.27 -12.50 19.04
N VAL A 774 -7.63 -11.67 20.00
CA VAL A 774 -8.42 -12.05 21.17
C VAL A 774 -9.55 -11.05 21.32
N THR A 775 -10.79 -11.55 21.34
CA THR A 775 -11.97 -10.75 21.64
C THR A 775 -12.66 -11.31 22.87
N LEU A 776 -12.85 -10.49 23.89
CA LEU A 776 -13.55 -10.83 25.12
C LEU A 776 -14.75 -9.91 25.29
N ASN A 777 -15.94 -10.45 25.56
CA ASN A 777 -17.14 -9.67 25.86
C ASN A 777 -17.76 -10.15 27.16
N TYR A 778 -18.05 -9.20 28.06
CA TYR A 778 -18.72 -9.45 29.33
C TYR A 778 -19.71 -8.35 29.68
N LYS A 779 -20.99 -8.67 29.75
CA LYS A 779 -22.06 -7.74 30.16
C LYS A 779 -22.03 -6.37 29.50
N GLY A 780 -21.71 -6.32 28.21
CA GLY A 780 -21.64 -5.05 27.45
C GLY A 780 -20.25 -4.42 27.41
N PHE A 781 -19.26 -4.93 28.14
CA PHE A 781 -17.86 -4.55 27.98
C PHE A 781 -17.20 -5.46 26.95
N GLY A 782 -16.48 -4.86 25.99
CA GLY A 782 -15.70 -5.56 24.98
C GLY A 782 -14.22 -5.21 25.09
N LEU A 783 -13.35 -6.22 24.99
CA LEU A 783 -11.90 -6.05 24.87
C LEU A 783 -11.45 -6.76 23.59
N TYR A 784 -10.77 -6.03 22.74
CA TYR A 784 -10.14 -6.55 21.53
C TYR A 784 -8.63 -6.33 21.57
N ILE A 785 -7.86 -7.37 21.32
CA ILE A 785 -6.40 -7.35 21.26
C ILE A 785 -5.99 -8.00 19.95
N LEU A 786 -5.12 -7.34 19.18
CA LEU A 786 -4.49 -7.89 17.99
C LEU A 786 -2.97 -7.80 18.12
N GLY A 787 -2.32 -8.94 17.99
CA GLY A 787 -0.88 -9.04 17.82
C GLY A 787 -0.52 -9.41 16.38
N THR A 788 0.43 -8.70 15.79
CA THR A 788 0.94 -9.00 14.44
C THR A 788 2.44 -9.19 14.46
N ALA A 789 2.94 -10.11 13.65
CA ALA A 789 4.37 -10.32 13.49
C ALA A 789 4.72 -10.65 12.03
N THR A 790 5.92 -10.24 11.63
CA THR A 790 6.51 -10.60 10.34
C THR A 790 7.91 -11.13 10.53
N THR A 791 8.30 -12.12 9.75
CA THR A 791 9.66 -12.70 9.82
C THR A 791 10.27 -12.90 8.43
N GLY A 792 11.59 -13.09 8.39
CA GLY A 792 12.32 -13.34 7.16
C GLY A 792 12.56 -12.08 6.31
N VAL A 793 12.60 -10.92 6.94
CA VAL A 793 13.06 -9.63 6.40
C VAL A 793 14.40 -9.32 7.03
N THR A 794 15.30 -8.71 6.28
CA THR A 794 16.63 -8.29 6.74
C THR A 794 16.66 -6.79 6.89
#